data_ec9e590ddda7e1cf4921260bdbe66bbf
#
_entry.id   ec9e590ddda7e1cf4921260bdbe66bbf
#
_cell.length_a   1.000
_cell.length_b   1.000
_cell.length_c   1.000
_cell.angle_alpha   90.00
_cell.angle_beta   90.00
_cell.angle_gamma   90.00
#
_symmetry.space_group_name_H-M   'P 1'
#
loop_
_entity.id
_entity.type
_entity.pdbx_description
1 polymer ?
#
loop_
_entity_poly.entity_id
_entity_poly.type
_entity_poly.pdbx_seq_one_letter_code
_entity_poly.pdbx_strand_id
1 'polypeptide(L)'
;MLNQWNGFKEGKWTKETNVRDFIQKNYTLYEGDDTFLAGVTDRTQKVWNKCEELLSEETKKGGVLDVETDIISGITNFAPGYIDKENEVIVGLQTDAPLKRIVNLYGGKRMAHSSLEQYGYKLNPEIDRHFNEYRKTHNEGVFDAYPQRTRLARTAGLLTGLPDAYGRGRVIGDYRRVALYGIDYLVEEKKRDLDALDGPMSEERIRAREEVSEQIRALGDIKEMAASYGVDISKPASNAKEAVQALYMAYLAGVKENNGAATSLGRTSTFLDIYIQRDLESGVLTEKEAQELIDQFIIKLRLVRHLRTPEYDELFGGDPTWITESIGGIGINSKPLVTKTSFRYLHTLYNLGTAPEPNLTVLWSEKLPANFKKFCSKVSIDTDSIQYENDDVMRPIYGDDYAIACCVSAMKVGKQTQLFGARCNLAKSLLYAINGGIDEKKGIEVIPGIEPITDDVLDYDKVWTNYKKVLAYVAELYVDTVNIIHYMHDKYAYEASQFALHDTNLERIAAYGVAGLSIAADSLSAIKYATVKPVRNENGVAVDFETEGEFPKYGNDDDRADDLAVNTVTLFSEELKKHPIYRNAIHTLSALTITSNVMYGKKTGSTPDGRKFGEPLAPGANPMHGRDNSGALASLNSVAKIPYRDVCQDGVSNTFSIVPEALGKDQDQREENLANILDGYFVQGAHHLNVNVFNRETLIDAMENPDKYPTLTIRVSGYAVNFNKLSREQQEEVVRRTFHEGM
;
A
#
# COMPACT_ATOMS: atom_id res chain seq x y z
N MET A 1 4.81 -2.73 -39.13
CA MET A 1 4.96 -3.42 -37.83
C MET A 1 6.45 -3.57 -37.54
N LEU A 2 6.87 -3.28 -36.31
CA LEU A 2 8.26 -3.51 -35.91
C LEU A 2 8.53 -5.01 -35.81
N ASN A 3 9.74 -5.45 -36.16
CA ASN A 3 10.11 -6.89 -36.10
C ASN A 3 9.89 -7.48 -34.68
N GLN A 4 10.09 -6.68 -33.65
CA GLN A 4 9.89 -7.06 -32.24
C GLN A 4 8.42 -7.40 -31.90
N TRP A 5 7.47 -6.88 -32.69
CA TRP A 5 6.04 -7.15 -32.53
C TRP A 5 5.53 -8.35 -33.34
N ASN A 6 6.43 -9.05 -34.05
CA ASN A 6 6.04 -10.25 -34.80
C ASN A 6 5.43 -11.30 -33.84
N GLY A 7 4.34 -11.90 -34.29
CA GLY A 7 3.59 -12.89 -33.54
C GLY A 7 2.48 -12.27 -32.65
N PHE A 8 2.40 -10.95 -32.51
CA PHE A 8 1.31 -10.28 -31.80
C PHE A 8 0.20 -9.80 -32.73
N LYS A 9 -1.04 -9.85 -32.24
CA LYS A 9 -2.22 -9.34 -32.94
C LYS A 9 -2.27 -7.84 -32.88
N GLU A 10 -2.45 -7.19 -34.03
CA GLU A 10 -2.59 -5.75 -34.11
C GLU A 10 -3.84 -5.22 -33.40
N GLY A 11 -3.78 -3.97 -33.00
CA GLY A 11 -4.87 -3.25 -32.36
C GLY A 11 -4.59 -1.76 -32.33
N LYS A 12 -5.30 -1.02 -31.49
CA LYS A 12 -5.05 0.42 -31.24
C LYS A 12 -3.64 0.63 -30.70
N TRP A 13 -3.14 -0.31 -29.91
CA TRP A 13 -1.80 -0.27 -29.30
C TRP A 13 -0.65 -0.14 -30.33
N THR A 14 -0.85 -0.54 -31.58
CA THR A 14 0.16 -0.34 -32.65
C THR A 14 0.21 1.08 -33.21
N LYS A 15 -0.76 1.93 -32.85
CA LYS A 15 -0.92 3.31 -33.37
C LYS A 15 -0.84 4.38 -32.29
N GLU A 16 -1.07 4.03 -31.06
CA GLU A 16 -1.09 4.88 -29.88
C GLU A 16 -0.55 4.09 -28.66
N THR A 17 -0.11 4.80 -27.64
CA THR A 17 0.31 4.17 -26.38
C THR A 17 -0.91 3.60 -25.64
N ASN A 18 -1.12 2.27 -25.76
CA ASN A 18 -2.31 1.59 -25.24
C ASN A 18 -2.00 0.14 -24.82
N VAL A 19 -1.34 0.00 -23.66
CA VAL A 19 -0.96 -1.32 -23.10
C VAL A 19 -2.19 -2.20 -22.84
N ARG A 20 -3.31 -1.58 -22.40
CA ARG A 20 -4.56 -2.30 -22.16
C ARG A 20 -5.06 -3.00 -23.44
N ASP A 21 -5.09 -2.30 -24.58
CA ASP A 21 -5.51 -2.90 -25.87
C ASP A 21 -4.56 -4.02 -26.30
N PHE A 22 -3.25 -3.88 -26.07
CA PHE A 22 -2.28 -4.95 -26.29
C PHE A 22 -2.62 -6.21 -25.49
N ILE A 23 -2.88 -6.07 -24.18
CA ILE A 23 -3.25 -7.19 -23.31
C ILE A 23 -4.53 -7.84 -23.82
N GLN A 24 -5.59 -7.07 -24.03
CA GLN A 24 -6.90 -7.59 -24.45
C GLN A 24 -6.84 -8.36 -25.79
N LYS A 25 -5.94 -8.00 -26.68
CA LYS A 25 -5.75 -8.65 -27.98
C LYS A 25 -4.92 -9.91 -27.93
N ASN A 26 -3.97 -9.99 -26.98
CA ASN A 26 -2.87 -10.95 -27.08
C ASN A 26 -2.76 -11.94 -25.90
N TYR A 27 -3.39 -11.69 -24.74
CA TYR A 27 -3.28 -12.62 -23.62
C TYR A 27 -3.96 -13.96 -23.89
N THR A 28 -3.48 -15.01 -23.26
CA THR A 28 -4.06 -16.35 -23.30
C THR A 28 -4.64 -16.69 -21.93
N LEU A 29 -5.97 -16.78 -21.84
CA LEU A 29 -6.65 -17.24 -20.63
C LEU A 29 -6.18 -18.67 -20.29
N TYR A 30 -5.85 -18.89 -19.01
CA TYR A 30 -5.50 -20.20 -18.50
C TYR A 30 -6.51 -20.65 -17.42
N GLU A 31 -7.13 -21.80 -17.66
CA GLU A 31 -8.13 -22.42 -16.79
C GLU A 31 -7.67 -23.78 -16.23
N GLY A 32 -6.45 -24.20 -16.60
CA GLY A 32 -5.83 -25.43 -16.11
C GLY A 32 -5.36 -25.36 -14.67
N ASP A 33 -4.73 -26.42 -14.22
CA ASP A 33 -4.17 -26.56 -12.87
C ASP A 33 -2.70 -26.07 -12.78
N ASP A 34 -2.07 -26.32 -11.64
CA ASP A 34 -0.71 -25.89 -11.30
C ASP A 34 0.40 -26.87 -11.73
N THR A 35 0.07 -27.95 -12.46
CA THR A 35 1.02 -29.05 -12.81
C THR A 35 2.16 -28.62 -13.75
N PHE A 36 2.01 -27.52 -14.48
CA PHE A 36 3.06 -26.98 -15.35
C PHE A 36 4.15 -26.21 -14.59
N LEU A 37 3.92 -25.86 -13.33
CA LEU A 37 4.84 -25.05 -12.54
C LEU A 37 6.16 -25.78 -12.32
N ALA A 38 7.25 -25.05 -12.46
CA ALA A 38 8.59 -25.58 -12.33
C ALA A 38 9.27 -25.13 -11.03
N GLY A 39 10.10 -26.00 -10.47
CA GLY A 39 10.98 -25.66 -9.37
C GLY A 39 12.09 -24.68 -9.80
N VAL A 40 12.78 -24.14 -8.81
CA VAL A 40 13.90 -23.20 -8.99
C VAL A 40 15.03 -23.83 -9.81
N THR A 41 15.69 -23.01 -10.67
CA THR A 41 16.89 -23.46 -11.40
C THR A 41 18.14 -23.40 -10.53
N ASP A 42 19.18 -24.16 -10.91
CA ASP A 42 20.44 -24.17 -10.15
C ASP A 42 21.09 -22.80 -10.02
N ARG A 43 21.06 -21.99 -11.10
CA ARG A 43 21.63 -20.64 -11.06
C ARG A 43 20.77 -19.67 -10.23
N THR A 44 19.45 -19.78 -10.30
CA THR A 44 18.56 -19.00 -9.43
C THR A 44 18.74 -19.38 -7.97
N GLN A 45 18.90 -20.65 -7.66
CA GLN A 45 19.19 -21.10 -6.31
C GLN A 45 20.51 -20.51 -5.77
N LYS A 46 21.57 -20.43 -6.61
CA LYS A 46 22.83 -19.79 -6.22
C LYS A 46 22.64 -18.30 -5.91
N VAL A 47 21.89 -17.58 -6.76
CA VAL A 47 21.58 -16.16 -6.54
C VAL A 47 20.79 -16.00 -5.23
N TRP A 48 19.78 -16.85 -5.01
CA TRP A 48 18.92 -16.77 -3.85
C TRP A 48 19.69 -17.11 -2.53
N ASN A 49 20.50 -18.16 -2.53
CA ASN A 49 21.33 -18.48 -1.35
C ASN A 49 22.21 -17.29 -0.94
N LYS A 50 22.81 -16.60 -1.91
CA LYS A 50 23.60 -15.40 -1.63
C LYS A 50 22.74 -14.25 -1.07
N CYS A 51 21.51 -14.11 -1.55
CA CYS A 51 20.57 -13.13 -0.97
C CYS A 51 20.20 -13.49 0.47
N GLU A 52 19.95 -14.76 0.78
CA GLU A 52 19.63 -15.20 2.15
C GLU A 52 20.78 -14.94 3.12
N GLU A 53 22.03 -15.15 2.70
CA GLU A 53 23.22 -14.79 3.47
C GLU A 53 23.25 -13.29 3.79
N LEU A 54 23.05 -12.44 2.78
CA LEU A 54 23.05 -10.98 2.91
C LEU A 54 21.87 -10.47 3.77
N LEU A 55 20.69 -11.05 3.64
CA LEU A 55 19.52 -10.74 4.48
C LEU A 55 19.74 -11.13 5.94
N SER A 56 20.41 -12.26 6.18
CA SER A 56 20.81 -12.68 7.53
C SER A 56 21.84 -11.70 8.13
N GLU A 57 22.81 -11.25 7.35
CA GLU A 57 23.77 -10.24 7.79
C GLU A 57 23.08 -8.89 8.06
N GLU A 58 22.17 -8.44 7.21
CA GLU A 58 21.36 -7.22 7.42
C GLU A 58 20.64 -7.28 8.78
N THR A 59 20.01 -8.43 9.07
CA THR A 59 19.31 -8.64 10.35
C THR A 59 20.27 -8.58 11.54
N LYS A 60 21.44 -9.24 11.46
CA LYS A 60 22.47 -9.22 12.51
C LYS A 60 23.05 -7.82 12.76
N LYS A 61 23.07 -6.96 11.75
CA LYS A 61 23.51 -5.56 11.84
C LYS A 61 22.40 -4.60 12.32
N GLY A 62 21.26 -5.10 12.74
CA GLY A 62 20.16 -4.27 13.23
C GLY A 62 19.23 -3.72 12.15
N GLY A 63 19.19 -4.36 10.97
CA GLY A 63 18.24 -4.06 9.89
C GLY A 63 18.77 -3.20 8.76
N VAL A 64 20.02 -2.72 8.82
CA VAL A 64 20.69 -1.99 7.73
C VAL A 64 22.06 -2.61 7.48
N LEU A 65 22.25 -3.18 6.28
CA LEU A 65 23.51 -3.83 5.91
C LEU A 65 24.59 -2.79 5.57
N ASP A 66 24.27 -1.85 4.71
CA ASP A 66 25.14 -0.78 4.25
C ASP A 66 24.35 0.42 3.72
N VAL A 67 24.98 1.61 3.69
CA VAL A 67 24.40 2.85 3.19
C VAL A 67 25.40 3.59 2.32
N GLU A 68 24.97 4.06 1.15
CA GLU A 68 25.75 4.96 0.31
C GLU A 68 25.70 6.38 0.88
N THR A 69 26.82 6.93 1.28
CA THR A 69 26.90 8.27 1.91
C THR A 69 27.56 9.33 1.04
N ASP A 70 28.23 8.94 -0.05
CA ASP A 70 28.97 9.83 -0.93
C ASP A 70 28.24 10.15 -2.23
N ILE A 71 27.15 9.43 -2.51
CA ILE A 71 26.31 9.58 -3.70
C ILE A 71 24.86 9.69 -3.28
N ILE A 72 24.16 10.75 -3.70
CA ILE A 72 22.73 10.92 -3.45
C ILE A 72 21.89 10.10 -4.43
N SER A 73 20.60 9.94 -4.11
CA SER A 73 19.62 9.31 -5.02
C SER A 73 19.61 9.98 -6.40
N GLY A 74 19.46 9.16 -7.42
CA GLY A 74 19.39 9.58 -8.82
C GLY A 74 19.52 8.37 -9.73
N ILE A 75 18.89 8.42 -10.88
CA ILE A 75 18.73 7.26 -11.78
C ILE A 75 20.10 6.78 -12.27
N THR A 76 20.99 7.70 -12.68
CA THR A 76 22.30 7.40 -13.27
C THR A 76 23.49 7.56 -12.32
N ASN A 77 23.24 7.86 -11.03
CA ASN A 77 24.29 8.23 -10.10
C ASN A 77 25.17 7.06 -9.63
N PHE A 78 24.68 5.81 -9.76
CA PHE A 78 25.38 4.65 -9.21
C PHE A 78 25.97 3.78 -10.31
N ALA A 79 27.17 3.25 -10.05
CA ALA A 79 27.74 2.21 -10.89
C ALA A 79 26.86 0.95 -10.89
N PRO A 80 26.88 0.13 -11.95
CA PRO A 80 26.13 -1.11 -12.01
C PRO A 80 26.50 -2.09 -10.89
N GLY A 81 25.52 -2.49 -10.08
CA GLY A 81 25.67 -3.50 -9.04
C GLY A 81 25.05 -4.84 -9.42
N TYR A 82 25.58 -5.92 -8.84
CA TYR A 82 25.15 -7.29 -9.07
C TYR A 82 25.09 -8.06 -7.76
N ILE A 83 24.18 -9.04 -7.68
CA ILE A 83 24.18 -10.05 -6.61
C ILE A 83 25.22 -11.11 -6.94
N ASP A 84 25.10 -11.69 -8.13
CA ASP A 84 26.00 -12.67 -8.72
C ASP A 84 25.95 -12.51 -10.24
N LYS A 85 26.91 -11.80 -10.80
CA LYS A 85 26.93 -11.39 -12.21
C LYS A 85 26.87 -12.58 -13.20
N GLU A 86 27.39 -13.75 -12.81
CA GLU A 86 27.44 -14.93 -13.67
C GLU A 86 26.10 -15.68 -13.69
N ASN A 87 25.34 -15.63 -12.60
CA ASN A 87 24.11 -16.40 -12.44
C ASN A 87 22.83 -15.55 -12.58
N GLU A 88 22.93 -14.24 -12.62
CA GLU A 88 21.76 -13.35 -12.83
C GLU A 88 21.27 -13.38 -14.28
N VAL A 89 19.97 -13.65 -14.46
CA VAL A 89 19.28 -13.52 -15.75
C VAL A 89 18.67 -12.13 -15.89
N ILE A 90 18.15 -11.59 -14.77
CA ILE A 90 17.64 -10.23 -14.66
C ILE A 90 18.64 -9.43 -13.82
N VAL A 91 19.17 -8.35 -14.39
CA VAL A 91 20.21 -7.52 -13.79
C VAL A 91 19.65 -6.17 -13.31
N GLY A 92 20.36 -5.54 -12.41
CA GLY A 92 20.05 -4.21 -11.88
C GLY A 92 19.89 -4.22 -10.35
N LEU A 93 20.51 -3.25 -9.70
CA LEU A 93 20.36 -2.95 -8.26
C LEU A 93 20.18 -1.46 -8.06
N GLN A 94 19.63 -1.08 -6.91
CA GLN A 94 19.43 0.34 -6.58
C GLN A 94 20.76 1.09 -6.36
N THR A 95 21.83 0.40 -5.97
CA THR A 95 23.19 0.93 -5.85
C THR A 95 24.20 -0.03 -6.51
N ASP A 96 25.46 0.16 -6.29
CA ASP A 96 26.58 -0.68 -6.77
C ASP A 96 26.70 -2.02 -6.01
N ALA A 97 25.97 -2.20 -4.91
CA ALA A 97 25.98 -3.43 -4.12
C ALA A 97 24.57 -3.82 -3.62
N PRO A 98 24.29 -5.13 -3.43
CA PRO A 98 23.01 -5.57 -2.90
C PRO A 98 22.79 -5.09 -1.46
N LEU A 99 21.55 -4.71 -1.13
CA LEU A 99 21.12 -4.19 0.19
C LEU A 99 21.87 -2.94 0.69
N LYS A 100 22.66 -2.31 -0.14
CA LYS A 100 23.25 -1.00 0.14
C LYS A 100 22.23 0.09 -0.15
N ARG A 101 21.81 0.83 0.87
CA ARG A 101 20.70 1.78 0.81
C ARG A 101 21.09 3.11 0.21
N ILE A 102 20.13 3.76 -0.43
CA ILE A 102 20.26 5.10 -1.00
C ILE A 102 19.89 6.15 0.03
N VAL A 103 20.65 7.25 0.11
CA VAL A 103 20.25 8.47 0.83
C VAL A 103 19.47 9.38 -0.13
N ASN A 104 18.18 9.55 0.13
CA ASN A 104 17.31 10.48 -0.60
C ASN A 104 17.00 11.71 0.26
N LEU A 105 17.57 12.85 -0.12
CA LEU A 105 17.42 14.12 0.60
C LEU A 105 16.25 14.98 0.10
N TYR A 106 15.72 14.71 -1.10
CA TYR A 106 14.70 15.56 -1.72
C TYR A 106 13.38 15.59 -0.92
N GLY A 107 13.01 14.47 -0.34
CA GLY A 107 11.85 14.36 0.55
C GLY A 107 12.08 15.07 1.89
N GLY A 108 13.25 14.88 2.53
CA GLY A 108 13.55 15.51 3.80
C GLY A 108 14.92 15.14 4.35
N LYS A 109 15.80 16.14 4.51
CA LYS A 109 17.15 15.94 5.06
C LYS A 109 17.13 15.54 6.52
N ARG A 110 16.17 16.05 7.33
CA ARG A 110 16.05 15.70 8.75
C ARG A 110 15.85 14.19 8.95
N MET A 111 14.99 13.57 8.16
CA MET A 111 14.78 12.11 8.21
C MET A 111 16.05 11.37 7.81
N ALA A 112 16.73 11.80 6.73
CA ALA A 112 17.97 11.19 6.27
C ALA A 112 19.07 11.27 7.34
N HIS A 113 19.29 12.45 7.95
CA HIS A 113 20.26 12.62 9.03
C HIS A 113 19.96 11.75 10.25
N SER A 114 18.70 11.75 10.72
CA SER A 114 18.28 10.92 11.86
C SER A 114 18.50 9.42 11.59
N SER A 115 18.19 8.96 10.36
CA SER A 115 18.43 7.57 9.98
C SER A 115 19.93 7.23 9.91
N LEU A 116 20.73 8.10 9.31
CA LEU A 116 22.18 7.90 9.23
C LEU A 116 22.83 7.84 10.61
N GLU A 117 22.49 8.78 11.50
CA GLU A 117 23.00 8.83 12.87
C GLU A 117 22.65 7.55 13.65
N GLN A 118 21.40 7.08 13.53
CA GLN A 118 20.94 5.88 14.21
C GLN A 118 21.72 4.63 13.81
N TYR A 119 22.06 4.51 12.53
CA TYR A 119 22.82 3.36 12.02
C TYR A 119 24.33 3.58 11.97
N GLY A 120 24.84 4.70 12.52
CA GLY A 120 26.28 4.98 12.67
C GLY A 120 26.95 5.49 11.40
N TYR A 121 26.20 6.01 10.44
CA TYR A 121 26.70 6.60 9.20
C TYR A 121 26.70 8.13 9.25
N LYS A 122 27.50 8.74 8.39
CA LYS A 122 27.55 10.20 8.20
C LYS A 122 27.49 10.54 6.72
N LEU A 123 26.65 11.50 6.38
CA LEU A 123 26.55 12.02 5.02
C LEU A 123 27.84 12.78 4.65
N ASN A 124 28.23 12.68 3.38
CA ASN A 124 29.31 13.50 2.83
C ASN A 124 29.02 15.00 3.05
N PRO A 125 29.96 15.76 3.67
CA PRO A 125 29.74 17.17 4.01
C PRO A 125 29.41 18.08 2.82
N GLU A 126 29.94 17.78 1.62
CA GLU A 126 29.64 18.56 0.41
C GLU A 126 28.18 18.37 -0.03
N ILE A 127 27.64 17.14 0.06
CA ILE A 127 26.23 16.86 -0.22
C ILE A 127 25.36 17.62 0.79
N ASP A 128 25.69 17.52 2.07
CA ASP A 128 24.97 18.21 3.13
C ASP A 128 24.94 19.73 2.92
N ARG A 129 26.10 20.31 2.56
CA ARG A 129 26.23 21.73 2.24
C ARG A 129 25.30 22.15 1.11
N HIS A 130 25.21 21.37 0.01
CA HIS A 130 24.32 21.69 -1.11
C HIS A 130 22.85 21.76 -0.70
N PHE A 131 22.40 20.85 0.14
CA PHE A 131 21.02 20.84 0.64
C PHE A 131 20.75 21.86 1.75
N ASN A 132 21.78 22.35 2.42
CA ASN A 132 21.65 23.42 3.41
C ASN A 132 21.68 24.83 2.78
N GLU A 133 22.51 25.05 1.76
CA GLU A 133 22.77 26.38 1.20
C GLU A 133 21.99 26.65 -0.09
N TYR A 134 21.78 25.65 -0.95
CA TYR A 134 21.32 25.88 -2.32
C TYR A 134 20.00 25.22 -2.66
N ARG A 135 19.54 24.25 -1.89
CA ARG A 135 18.36 23.47 -2.24
C ARG A 135 17.41 23.24 -1.06
N LYS A 136 16.18 23.64 -1.21
CA LYS A 136 15.10 23.36 -0.26
C LYS A 136 14.54 21.96 -0.50
N THR A 137 14.23 21.25 0.57
CA THR A 137 13.58 19.94 0.51
C THR A 137 12.06 20.06 0.61
N HIS A 138 11.34 19.00 0.22
CA HIS A 138 9.89 18.91 0.39
C HIS A 138 9.46 19.14 1.84
N ASN A 139 10.10 18.48 2.81
CA ASN A 139 9.80 18.60 4.24
C ASN A 139 9.93 20.05 4.74
N GLU A 140 10.97 20.77 4.35
CA GLU A 140 11.13 22.17 4.72
C GLU A 140 10.02 23.03 4.14
N GLY A 141 9.68 22.84 2.85
CA GLY A 141 8.58 23.55 2.21
C GLY A 141 7.25 23.35 2.91
N VAL A 142 6.94 22.10 3.26
CA VAL A 142 5.72 21.76 3.99
C VAL A 142 5.67 22.44 5.35
N PHE A 143 6.75 22.34 6.14
CA PHE A 143 6.77 22.94 7.48
C PHE A 143 6.79 24.46 7.47
N ASP A 144 7.32 25.10 6.42
CA ASP A 144 7.19 26.56 6.27
C ASP A 144 5.73 26.98 6.02
N ALA A 145 4.97 26.16 5.30
CA ALA A 145 3.59 26.47 4.92
C ALA A 145 2.52 25.99 5.94
N TYR A 146 2.85 25.08 6.85
CA TYR A 146 1.88 24.56 7.82
C TYR A 146 1.35 25.64 8.75
N PRO A 147 0.03 25.89 8.78
CA PRO A 147 -0.58 26.74 9.81
C PRO A 147 -0.51 26.08 11.17
N GLN A 148 -0.67 26.91 12.23
CA GLN A 148 -0.60 26.43 13.62
C GLN A 148 -1.62 25.31 13.91
N ARG A 149 -2.83 25.40 13.36
CA ARG A 149 -3.87 24.35 13.53
C ARG A 149 -3.41 22.97 13.05
N THR A 150 -2.70 22.91 11.92
CA THR A 150 -2.14 21.63 11.41
C THR A 150 -1.05 21.09 12.33
N ARG A 151 -0.17 21.96 12.85
CA ARG A 151 0.88 21.56 13.80
C ARG A 151 0.30 21.03 15.10
N LEU A 152 -0.77 21.65 15.61
CA LEU A 152 -1.51 21.17 16.79
C LEU A 152 -2.14 19.81 16.54
N ALA A 153 -2.83 19.62 15.42
CA ALA A 153 -3.46 18.36 15.05
C ALA A 153 -2.45 17.20 14.94
N ARG A 154 -1.27 17.45 14.33
CA ARG A 154 -0.16 16.46 14.29
C ARG A 154 0.35 16.13 15.70
N THR A 155 0.63 17.14 16.48
CA THR A 155 1.17 16.98 17.84
C THR A 155 0.19 16.27 18.77
N ALA A 156 -1.10 16.50 18.62
CA ALA A 156 -2.16 15.84 19.39
C ALA A 156 -2.44 14.40 18.91
N GLY A 157 -1.97 14.02 17.73
CA GLY A 157 -2.23 12.70 17.15
C GLY A 157 -3.60 12.56 16.50
N LEU A 158 -4.21 13.68 16.12
CA LEU A 158 -5.44 13.72 15.35
C LEU A 158 -5.17 13.39 13.88
N LEU A 159 -4.12 13.97 13.28
CA LEU A 159 -3.58 13.63 11.98
C LEU A 159 -2.20 13.00 12.17
N THR A 160 -1.98 11.79 11.62
CA THR A 160 -0.72 11.05 11.78
C THR A 160 -0.28 10.35 10.51
N GLY A 161 1.03 10.05 10.42
CA GLY A 161 1.61 9.34 9.27
C GLY A 161 1.64 10.15 7.97
N LEU A 162 1.47 11.47 8.05
CA LEU A 162 1.45 12.37 6.89
C LEU A 162 2.76 12.25 6.08
N PRO A 163 2.71 12.23 4.72
CA PRO A 163 3.89 12.17 3.87
C PRO A 163 4.56 13.56 3.76
N ASP A 164 4.90 14.15 4.88
CA ASP A 164 5.48 15.49 5.01
C ASP A 164 7.00 15.49 5.28
N ALA A 165 7.62 14.31 5.36
CA ALA A 165 9.04 14.15 5.62
C ALA A 165 9.76 13.19 4.65
N TYR A 166 9.05 12.61 3.70
CA TYR A 166 9.55 11.65 2.71
C TYR A 166 8.83 11.84 1.36
N GLY A 167 9.21 11.10 0.32
CA GLY A 167 8.62 11.18 -1.01
C GLY A 167 7.13 10.82 -1.04
N ARG A 168 6.44 11.20 -2.12
CA ARG A 168 4.98 11.09 -2.24
C ARG A 168 4.45 9.68 -2.00
N GLY A 169 5.06 8.67 -2.61
CA GLY A 169 4.52 7.33 -2.71
C GLY A 169 3.22 7.28 -3.54
N ARG A 170 2.69 6.07 -3.75
CA ARG A 170 1.45 5.81 -4.49
C ARG A 170 1.42 6.43 -5.89
N VAL A 171 2.58 6.41 -6.55
CA VAL A 171 2.75 6.66 -7.98
C VAL A 171 3.15 5.34 -8.62
N ILE A 172 2.32 4.80 -9.50
CA ILE A 172 2.61 3.58 -10.26
C ILE A 172 2.85 3.95 -11.70
N GLY A 173 4.11 4.02 -12.13
CA GLY A 173 4.45 4.16 -13.53
C GLY A 173 3.94 2.97 -14.34
N ASP A 174 3.45 3.18 -15.55
CA ASP A 174 3.16 2.06 -16.44
C ASP A 174 4.46 1.50 -17.03
N TYR A 175 5.20 0.75 -16.21
CA TYR A 175 6.51 0.19 -16.55
C TYR A 175 6.45 -0.76 -17.77
N ARG A 176 5.27 -1.29 -18.09
CA ARG A 176 4.99 -2.13 -19.26
C ARG A 176 5.21 -1.37 -20.56
N ARG A 177 5.04 -0.02 -20.55
CA ARG A 177 5.26 0.83 -21.75
C ARG A 177 6.67 0.72 -22.27
N VAL A 178 7.67 0.61 -21.39
CA VAL A 178 9.08 0.50 -21.79
C VAL A 178 9.34 -0.82 -22.51
N ALA A 179 8.80 -1.91 -22.02
CA ALA A 179 8.92 -3.22 -22.69
C ALA A 179 8.19 -3.24 -24.04
N LEU A 180 6.99 -2.65 -24.15
CA LEU A 180 6.16 -2.72 -25.34
C LEU A 180 6.61 -1.76 -26.44
N TYR A 181 7.04 -0.55 -26.09
CA TYR A 181 7.31 0.53 -27.07
C TYR A 181 8.78 0.91 -27.17
N GLY A 182 9.56 0.74 -26.10
CA GLY A 182 10.93 1.23 -25.99
C GLY A 182 10.98 2.73 -25.64
N ILE A 183 12.11 3.15 -25.09
CA ILE A 183 12.29 4.53 -24.61
C ILE A 183 12.23 5.55 -25.73
N ASP A 184 12.81 5.25 -26.92
CA ASP A 184 12.85 6.22 -28.02
C ASP A 184 11.45 6.61 -28.50
N TYR A 185 10.54 5.64 -28.56
CA TYR A 185 9.14 5.91 -28.89
C TYR A 185 8.47 6.80 -27.82
N LEU A 186 8.68 6.47 -26.54
CA LEU A 186 8.07 7.22 -25.42
C LEU A 186 8.59 8.67 -25.36
N VAL A 187 9.86 8.89 -25.66
CA VAL A 187 10.44 10.26 -25.78
C VAL A 187 9.74 11.05 -26.87
N GLU A 188 9.54 10.46 -28.06
CA GLU A 188 8.84 11.15 -29.16
C GLU A 188 7.36 11.41 -28.84
N GLU A 189 6.70 10.50 -28.09
CA GLU A 189 5.35 10.76 -27.57
C GLU A 189 5.34 11.98 -26.65
N LYS A 190 6.23 12.04 -25.67
CA LYS A 190 6.32 13.18 -24.74
C LYS A 190 6.68 14.49 -25.40
N LYS A 191 7.48 14.48 -26.47
CA LYS A 191 7.74 15.67 -27.27
C LYS A 191 6.47 16.16 -27.97
N ARG A 192 5.66 15.27 -28.55
CA ARG A 192 4.37 15.63 -29.12
C ARG A 192 3.41 16.22 -28.08
N ASP A 193 3.40 15.63 -26.87
CA ASP A 193 2.60 16.16 -25.74
C ASP A 193 3.06 17.56 -25.35
N LEU A 194 4.38 17.80 -25.30
CA LEU A 194 4.95 19.11 -25.01
C LEU A 194 4.55 20.16 -26.06
N ASP A 195 4.57 19.78 -27.33
CA ASP A 195 4.15 20.66 -28.45
C ASP A 195 2.64 20.95 -28.37
N ALA A 196 1.83 19.97 -27.97
CA ALA A 196 0.38 20.13 -27.79
C ALA A 196 0.01 21.04 -26.61
N LEU A 197 0.91 21.25 -25.64
CA LEU A 197 0.74 22.19 -24.53
C LEU A 197 1.02 23.64 -24.95
N ASP A 198 0.61 24.04 -26.15
CA ASP A 198 0.71 25.40 -26.65
C ASP A 198 -0.52 26.26 -26.26
N GLY A 199 -0.40 27.60 -26.42
CA GLY A 199 -1.44 28.58 -26.13
C GLY A 199 -1.07 29.50 -24.96
N PRO A 200 -2.04 30.24 -24.36
CA PRO A 200 -1.76 31.18 -23.28
C PRO A 200 -1.06 30.47 -22.07
N MET A 201 0.05 31.03 -21.60
CA MET A 201 0.88 30.46 -20.55
C MET A 201 0.31 30.80 -19.17
N SER A 202 -0.73 30.07 -18.76
CA SER A 202 -1.20 30.05 -17.38
C SER A 202 -0.19 29.30 -16.47
N GLU A 203 -0.28 29.50 -15.16
CA GLU A 203 0.54 28.78 -14.18
C GLU A 203 0.48 27.26 -14.37
N GLU A 204 -0.71 26.70 -14.56
CA GLU A 204 -0.92 25.26 -14.80
C GLU A 204 -0.22 24.79 -16.08
N ARG A 205 -0.30 25.57 -17.16
CA ARG A 205 0.35 25.20 -18.43
C ARG A 205 1.87 25.32 -18.35
N ILE A 206 2.39 26.35 -17.70
CA ILE A 206 3.84 26.49 -17.45
C ILE A 206 4.33 25.28 -16.66
N ARG A 207 3.63 24.93 -15.60
CA ARG A 207 4.01 23.76 -14.77
C ARG A 207 3.92 22.45 -15.55
N ALA A 208 2.86 22.22 -16.32
CA ALA A 208 2.71 21.04 -17.16
C ALA A 208 3.85 20.90 -18.19
N ARG A 209 4.25 21.99 -18.84
CA ARG A 209 5.37 21.99 -19.78
C ARG A 209 6.70 21.68 -19.10
N GLU A 210 6.95 22.24 -17.94
CA GLU A 210 8.12 21.94 -17.12
C GLU A 210 8.16 20.45 -16.73
N GLU A 211 7.05 19.91 -16.22
CA GLU A 211 6.91 18.50 -15.87
C GLU A 211 7.19 17.57 -17.05
N VAL A 212 6.62 17.83 -18.22
CA VAL A 212 6.87 17.01 -19.43
C VAL A 212 8.34 17.11 -19.86
N SER A 213 8.97 18.27 -19.73
CA SER A 213 10.39 18.43 -20.03
C SER A 213 11.27 17.62 -19.07
N GLU A 214 10.91 17.56 -17.77
CA GLU A 214 11.57 16.71 -16.79
C GLU A 214 11.35 15.22 -17.07
N GLN A 215 10.15 14.82 -17.50
CA GLN A 215 9.83 13.45 -17.91
C GLN A 215 10.67 13.01 -19.12
N ILE A 216 10.88 13.88 -20.11
CA ILE A 216 11.73 13.57 -21.28
C ILE A 216 13.18 13.32 -20.83
N ARG A 217 13.73 14.15 -19.92
CA ARG A 217 15.06 13.93 -19.35
C ARG A 217 15.14 12.61 -18.60
N ALA A 218 14.15 12.33 -17.74
CA ALA A 218 14.10 11.09 -16.97
C ALA A 218 14.04 9.83 -17.84
N LEU A 219 13.34 9.85 -18.98
CA LEU A 219 13.36 8.77 -19.96
C LEU A 219 14.77 8.56 -20.53
N GLY A 220 15.52 9.64 -20.78
CA GLY A 220 16.93 9.57 -21.17
C GLY A 220 17.79 8.91 -20.09
N ASP A 221 17.61 9.29 -18.84
CA ASP A 221 18.33 8.73 -17.70
C ASP A 221 18.03 7.24 -17.49
N ILE A 222 16.77 6.80 -17.68
CA ILE A 222 16.39 5.38 -17.63
C ILE A 222 17.15 4.59 -18.71
N LYS A 223 17.22 5.13 -19.93
CA LYS A 223 17.95 4.52 -21.04
C LYS A 223 19.44 4.42 -20.75
N GLU A 224 20.05 5.47 -20.23
CA GLU A 224 21.46 5.50 -19.84
C GLU A 224 21.77 4.50 -18.72
N MET A 225 20.93 4.44 -17.68
CA MET A 225 21.07 3.46 -16.60
C MET A 225 21.01 2.03 -17.15
N ALA A 226 20.04 1.70 -17.99
CA ALA A 226 19.94 0.37 -18.60
C ALA A 226 21.18 0.03 -19.45
N ALA A 227 21.66 0.98 -20.24
CA ALA A 227 22.86 0.81 -21.06
C ALA A 227 24.11 0.52 -20.22
N SER A 228 24.23 1.08 -19.02
CA SER A 228 25.33 0.79 -18.08
C SER A 228 25.39 -0.67 -17.65
N TYR A 229 24.26 -1.37 -17.66
CA TYR A 229 24.14 -2.82 -17.43
C TYR A 229 24.29 -3.65 -18.72
N GLY A 230 24.51 -3.01 -19.89
CA GLY A 230 24.54 -3.68 -21.19
C GLY A 230 23.14 -4.04 -21.73
N VAL A 231 22.10 -3.40 -21.23
CA VAL A 231 20.70 -3.63 -21.61
C VAL A 231 20.23 -2.53 -22.54
N ASP A 232 19.77 -2.88 -23.75
CA ASP A 232 19.16 -1.93 -24.70
C ASP A 232 17.63 -1.93 -24.54
N ILE A 233 17.09 -0.85 -24.00
CA ILE A 233 15.66 -0.60 -23.90
C ILE A 233 15.18 0.55 -24.78
N SER A 234 16.01 0.95 -25.74
CA SER A 234 15.65 2.01 -26.70
C SER A 234 14.48 1.62 -27.61
N LYS A 235 14.34 0.32 -27.87
CA LYS A 235 13.35 -0.30 -28.75
C LYS A 235 12.45 -1.25 -27.99
N PRO A 236 11.29 -1.66 -28.56
CA PRO A 236 10.45 -2.70 -28.00
C PRO A 236 11.22 -3.99 -27.70
N ALA A 237 10.85 -4.67 -26.61
CA ALA A 237 11.40 -5.99 -26.28
C ALA A 237 11.08 -7.02 -27.36
N SER A 238 12.08 -7.84 -27.73
CA SER A 238 11.95 -8.86 -28.75
C SER A 238 11.58 -10.24 -28.21
N ASN A 239 11.78 -10.48 -26.91
CA ASN A 239 11.52 -11.74 -26.23
C ASN A 239 11.13 -11.52 -24.76
N ALA A 240 10.75 -12.60 -24.07
CA ALA A 240 10.29 -12.55 -22.69
C ALA A 240 11.37 -12.02 -21.72
N LYS A 241 12.62 -12.43 -21.87
CA LYS A 241 13.72 -11.94 -21.03
C LYS A 241 13.89 -10.43 -21.15
N GLU A 242 13.90 -9.91 -22.37
CA GLU A 242 13.98 -8.46 -22.62
C GLU A 242 12.76 -7.72 -22.08
N ALA A 243 11.56 -8.31 -22.16
CA ALA A 243 10.34 -7.69 -21.62
C ALA A 243 10.39 -7.56 -20.10
N VAL A 244 10.78 -8.61 -19.38
CA VAL A 244 10.96 -8.58 -17.92
C VAL A 244 12.05 -7.59 -17.53
N GLN A 245 13.19 -7.62 -18.23
CA GLN A 245 14.33 -6.74 -17.95
C GLN A 245 13.99 -5.26 -18.18
N ALA A 246 13.32 -4.92 -19.29
CA ALA A 246 12.94 -3.56 -19.62
C ALA A 246 11.93 -3.00 -18.61
N LEU A 247 10.92 -3.79 -18.23
CA LEU A 247 9.95 -3.45 -17.21
C LEU A 247 10.65 -3.21 -15.86
N TYR A 248 11.58 -4.10 -15.49
CA TYR A 248 12.33 -3.94 -14.25
C TYR A 248 13.23 -2.70 -14.24
N MET A 249 13.92 -2.37 -15.35
CA MET A 249 14.74 -1.15 -15.45
C MET A 249 13.90 0.10 -15.26
N ALA A 250 12.71 0.16 -15.83
CA ALA A 250 11.78 1.28 -15.63
C ALA A 250 11.32 1.40 -14.17
N TYR A 251 11.02 0.28 -13.52
CA TYR A 251 10.68 0.23 -12.09
C TYR A 251 11.87 0.67 -11.21
N LEU A 252 13.06 0.15 -11.49
CA LEU A 252 14.29 0.46 -10.76
C LEU A 252 14.64 1.95 -10.80
N ALA A 253 14.38 2.63 -11.91
CA ALA A 253 14.55 4.06 -12.03
C ALA A 253 13.67 4.82 -11.02
N GLY A 254 12.40 4.43 -10.88
CA GLY A 254 11.50 4.98 -9.87
C GLY A 254 12.02 4.76 -8.44
N VAL A 255 12.56 3.58 -8.14
CA VAL A 255 13.17 3.28 -6.83
C VAL A 255 14.38 4.16 -6.55
N LYS A 256 15.23 4.41 -7.56
CA LYS A 256 16.44 5.26 -7.42
C LYS A 256 16.11 6.74 -7.28
N GLU A 257 15.03 7.20 -7.89
CA GLU A 257 14.60 8.60 -7.87
C GLU A 257 13.77 8.93 -6.63
N ASN A 258 12.83 8.08 -6.27
CA ASN A 258 11.78 8.37 -5.29
C ASN A 258 12.02 7.64 -3.97
N ASN A 259 11.74 8.34 -2.87
CA ASN A 259 11.75 7.82 -1.51
C ASN A 259 10.31 7.77 -0.95
N GLY A 260 9.36 7.35 -1.77
CA GLY A 260 7.95 7.31 -1.42
C GLY A 260 7.58 6.21 -0.43
N ALA A 261 6.41 6.35 0.19
CA ALA A 261 5.88 5.35 1.13
C ALA A 261 5.42 4.07 0.45
N ALA A 262 5.22 4.06 -0.87
CA ALA A 262 4.85 2.88 -1.63
C ALA A 262 5.51 2.93 -3.01
N THR A 263 6.21 1.85 -3.36
CA THR A 263 6.86 1.65 -4.67
C THR A 263 6.19 0.49 -5.41
N SER A 264 4.85 0.56 -5.55
CA SER A 264 4.04 -0.51 -6.11
C SER A 264 4.41 -0.82 -7.56
N LEU A 265 4.38 -2.12 -7.92
CA LEU A 265 4.77 -2.59 -9.24
C LEU A 265 3.67 -2.37 -10.28
N GLY A 266 2.44 -2.71 -9.93
CA GLY A 266 1.30 -2.51 -10.82
C GLY A 266 0.54 -3.78 -11.16
N ARG A 267 0.39 -4.05 -12.45
CA ARG A 267 -0.32 -5.20 -13.02
C ARG A 267 0.51 -5.76 -14.17
N THR A 268 1.44 -6.63 -13.87
CA THR A 268 2.48 -7.06 -14.82
C THR A 268 2.36 -8.50 -15.27
N SER A 269 1.78 -9.39 -14.47
CA SER A 269 1.75 -10.82 -14.73
C SER A 269 1.07 -11.20 -16.06
N THR A 270 -0.12 -10.68 -16.34
CA THR A 270 -0.85 -10.94 -17.58
C THR A 270 -0.12 -10.35 -18.81
N PHE A 271 0.52 -9.18 -18.65
CA PHE A 271 1.31 -8.56 -19.69
C PHE A 271 2.55 -9.39 -20.05
N LEU A 272 3.34 -9.78 -19.06
CA LEU A 272 4.55 -10.57 -19.27
C LEU A 272 4.26 -11.97 -19.82
N ASP A 273 3.12 -12.54 -19.43
CA ASP A 273 2.68 -13.84 -19.96
C ASP A 273 2.57 -13.86 -21.49
N ILE A 274 2.20 -12.74 -22.11
CA ILE A 274 2.07 -12.64 -23.57
C ILE A 274 3.41 -12.93 -24.27
N TYR A 275 4.49 -12.37 -23.75
CA TYR A 275 5.85 -12.62 -24.26
C TYR A 275 6.33 -14.03 -23.91
N ILE A 276 6.09 -14.48 -22.68
CA ILE A 276 6.49 -15.80 -22.19
C ILE A 276 5.78 -16.89 -23.00
N GLN A 277 4.46 -16.76 -23.21
CA GLN A 277 3.68 -17.74 -23.95
C GLN A 277 4.14 -17.84 -25.42
N ARG A 278 4.38 -16.71 -26.07
CA ARG A 278 4.95 -16.70 -27.44
C ARG A 278 6.29 -17.41 -27.51
N ASP A 279 7.17 -17.17 -26.55
CA ASP A 279 8.52 -17.75 -26.53
C ASP A 279 8.48 -19.24 -26.16
N LEU A 280 7.53 -19.69 -25.34
CA LEU A 280 7.25 -21.12 -25.08
C LEU A 280 6.74 -21.82 -26.34
N GLU A 281 5.78 -21.24 -27.05
CA GLU A 281 5.20 -21.82 -28.27
C GLU A 281 6.21 -21.91 -29.41
N SER A 282 7.15 -20.96 -29.48
CA SER A 282 8.23 -20.98 -30.47
C SER A 282 9.44 -21.83 -30.07
N GLY A 283 9.44 -22.40 -28.87
CA GLY A 283 10.55 -23.21 -28.35
C GLY A 283 11.78 -22.41 -27.93
N VAL A 284 11.67 -21.10 -27.79
CA VAL A 284 12.73 -20.21 -27.29
C VAL A 284 12.90 -20.38 -25.77
N LEU A 285 11.81 -20.64 -25.04
CA LEU A 285 11.81 -20.94 -23.61
C LEU A 285 11.23 -22.32 -23.31
N THR A 286 11.67 -22.89 -22.21
CA THR A 286 11.02 -23.99 -21.48
C THR A 286 10.21 -23.45 -20.31
N GLU A 287 9.29 -24.25 -19.75
CA GLU A 287 8.52 -23.86 -18.54
C GLU A 287 9.46 -23.55 -17.36
N LYS A 288 10.59 -24.27 -17.25
CA LYS A 288 11.59 -24.02 -16.21
C LYS A 288 12.29 -22.67 -16.38
N GLU A 289 12.64 -22.28 -17.60
CA GLU A 289 13.23 -20.97 -17.91
C GLU A 289 12.21 -19.84 -17.77
N ALA A 290 10.94 -20.08 -18.10
CA ALA A 290 9.85 -19.14 -17.89
C ALA A 290 9.67 -18.83 -16.38
N GLN A 291 9.71 -19.86 -15.54
CA GLN A 291 9.66 -19.68 -14.08
C GLN A 291 10.91 -18.96 -13.57
N GLU A 292 12.09 -19.26 -14.09
CA GLU A 292 13.35 -18.60 -13.73
C GLU A 292 13.32 -17.09 -13.94
N LEU A 293 12.77 -16.63 -15.07
CA LEU A 293 12.62 -15.18 -15.31
C LEU A 293 11.80 -14.50 -14.22
N ILE A 294 10.72 -15.13 -13.80
CA ILE A 294 9.85 -14.60 -12.76
C ILE A 294 10.50 -14.70 -11.38
N ASP A 295 11.12 -15.83 -11.04
CA ASP A 295 11.81 -16.01 -9.76
C ASP A 295 12.91 -14.95 -9.59
N GLN A 296 13.76 -14.74 -10.61
CA GLN A 296 14.82 -13.74 -10.52
C GLN A 296 14.30 -12.30 -10.52
N PHE A 297 13.19 -12.03 -11.21
CA PHE A 297 12.51 -10.74 -11.09
C PHE A 297 12.02 -10.50 -9.66
N ILE A 298 11.37 -11.47 -9.05
CA ILE A 298 10.91 -11.37 -7.65
C ILE A 298 12.08 -11.21 -6.66
N ILE A 299 13.20 -11.90 -6.88
CA ILE A 299 14.42 -11.69 -6.07
C ILE A 299 14.81 -10.20 -6.08
N LYS A 300 14.81 -9.55 -7.25
CA LYS A 300 15.15 -8.12 -7.35
C LYS A 300 14.20 -7.25 -6.54
N LEU A 301 12.91 -7.53 -6.57
CA LEU A 301 11.91 -6.79 -5.79
C LEU A 301 12.10 -7.00 -4.28
N ARG A 302 12.48 -8.20 -3.84
CA ARG A 302 12.76 -8.53 -2.43
C ARG A 302 13.99 -7.80 -1.85
N LEU A 303 14.87 -7.26 -2.70
CA LEU A 303 16.07 -6.52 -2.28
C LEU A 303 15.90 -5.00 -2.27
N VAL A 304 14.76 -4.47 -2.69
CA VAL A 304 14.50 -3.02 -2.63
C VAL A 304 14.46 -2.56 -1.18
N ARG A 305 15.20 -1.49 -0.88
CA ARG A 305 15.28 -0.90 0.45
C ARG A 305 15.23 0.62 0.36
N HIS A 306 14.55 1.23 1.32
CA HIS A 306 14.66 2.65 1.60
C HIS A 306 15.37 2.88 2.95
N LEU A 307 16.03 4.02 3.12
CA LEU A 307 16.58 4.42 4.41
C LEU A 307 15.48 5.13 5.21
N ARG A 308 15.10 4.55 6.35
CA ARG A 308 14.04 5.06 7.23
C ARG A 308 14.55 5.28 8.64
N THR A 309 13.83 6.07 9.44
CA THR A 309 14.11 6.21 10.87
C THR A 309 13.60 5.01 11.65
N PRO A 310 14.18 4.69 12.81
CA PRO A 310 13.66 3.64 13.68
C PRO A 310 12.21 3.83 14.08
N GLU A 311 11.76 5.08 14.29
CA GLU A 311 10.36 5.38 14.59
C GLU A 311 9.44 5.03 13.40
N TYR A 312 9.92 5.19 12.18
CA TYR A 312 9.19 4.76 10.99
C TYR A 312 9.10 3.23 10.95
N ASP A 313 10.19 2.55 11.22
CA ASP A 313 10.26 1.09 11.22
C ASP A 313 9.36 0.49 12.32
N GLU A 314 9.36 1.09 13.52
CA GLU A 314 8.44 0.71 14.60
C GLU A 314 6.97 0.94 14.19
N LEU A 315 6.67 2.08 13.55
CA LEU A 315 5.30 2.42 13.15
C LEU A 315 4.73 1.44 12.13
N PHE A 316 5.55 0.90 11.22
CA PHE A 316 5.13 0.09 10.08
C PHE A 316 5.57 -1.38 10.13
N GLY A 317 6.17 -1.82 11.24
CA GLY A 317 6.61 -3.20 11.40
C GLY A 317 7.83 -3.56 10.55
N GLY A 318 8.82 -2.68 10.52
CA GLY A 318 10.02 -2.74 9.70
C GLY A 318 10.07 -1.60 8.68
N ASP A 319 10.78 -1.82 7.58
CA ASP A 319 10.93 -0.85 6.49
C ASP A 319 10.20 -1.29 5.18
N PRO A 320 8.87 -1.53 5.22
CA PRO A 320 8.15 -1.99 4.05
C PRO A 320 8.22 -0.98 2.92
N THR A 321 8.40 -1.48 1.71
CA THR A 321 8.41 -0.68 0.48
C THR A 321 7.07 -0.71 -0.23
N TRP A 322 6.14 -1.58 0.22
CA TRP A 322 4.81 -1.82 -0.36
C TRP A 322 4.87 -2.02 -1.87
N ILE A 323 5.72 -2.94 -2.30
CA ILE A 323 5.80 -3.40 -3.68
C ILE A 323 4.60 -4.28 -3.93
N THR A 324 3.53 -3.73 -4.51
CA THR A 324 2.28 -4.44 -4.73
C THR A 324 2.12 -4.80 -6.19
N GLU A 325 1.82 -6.07 -6.45
CA GLU A 325 1.46 -6.61 -7.77
C GLU A 325 0.02 -7.10 -7.74
N SER A 326 -0.78 -6.70 -8.72
CA SER A 326 -2.18 -7.06 -8.88
C SER A 326 -2.33 -8.20 -9.89
N ILE A 327 -2.93 -9.31 -9.47
CA ILE A 327 -3.01 -10.56 -10.24
C ILE A 327 -4.48 -10.95 -10.47
N GLY A 328 -4.81 -11.43 -11.66
CA GLY A 328 -6.16 -11.89 -11.98
C GLY A 328 -7.13 -10.77 -12.32
N GLY A 329 -8.35 -10.82 -11.80
CA GLY A 329 -9.45 -9.93 -12.18
C GLY A 329 -10.12 -10.32 -13.49
N ILE A 330 -11.11 -9.54 -13.90
CA ILE A 330 -11.95 -9.78 -15.07
C ILE A 330 -11.78 -8.65 -16.09
N GLY A 331 -11.57 -9.00 -17.35
CA GLY A 331 -11.54 -8.06 -18.47
C GLY A 331 -12.92 -7.49 -18.79
N ILE A 332 -12.95 -6.37 -19.51
CA ILE A 332 -14.21 -5.71 -19.93
C ILE A 332 -15.10 -6.62 -20.81
N ASN A 333 -14.51 -7.63 -21.42
CA ASN A 333 -15.20 -8.66 -22.20
C ASN A 333 -15.75 -9.80 -21.32
N SER A 334 -15.76 -9.62 -20.01
CA SER A 334 -16.17 -10.61 -18.99
C SER A 334 -15.32 -11.89 -18.95
N LYS A 335 -14.14 -11.91 -19.57
CA LYS A 335 -13.18 -13.02 -19.49
C LYS A 335 -12.18 -12.77 -18.38
N PRO A 336 -11.82 -13.80 -17.59
CA PRO A 336 -10.76 -13.69 -16.59
C PRO A 336 -9.42 -13.29 -17.21
N LEU A 337 -8.66 -12.46 -16.52
CA LEU A 337 -7.30 -12.05 -16.91
C LEU A 337 -6.23 -12.96 -16.28
N VAL A 338 -6.60 -14.18 -15.96
CA VAL A 338 -5.73 -15.21 -15.39
C VAL A 338 -4.94 -15.88 -16.52
N THR A 339 -3.63 -15.95 -16.34
CA THR A 339 -2.69 -16.60 -17.25
C THR A 339 -1.78 -17.57 -16.48
N LYS A 340 -0.98 -18.37 -17.16
CA LYS A 340 0.05 -19.21 -16.51
C LYS A 340 1.00 -18.39 -15.64
N THR A 341 1.33 -17.16 -16.04
CA THR A 341 2.21 -16.29 -15.25
C THR A 341 1.53 -15.74 -14.00
N SER A 342 0.20 -15.71 -13.92
CA SER A 342 -0.50 -15.48 -12.65
C SER A 342 -0.15 -16.56 -11.61
N PHE A 343 -0.12 -17.81 -12.00
CA PHE A 343 0.35 -18.91 -11.15
C PHE A 343 1.85 -18.82 -10.85
N ARG A 344 2.70 -18.48 -11.83
CA ARG A 344 4.16 -18.37 -11.63
C ARG A 344 4.52 -17.33 -10.58
N TYR A 345 3.82 -16.19 -10.52
CA TYR A 345 4.05 -15.17 -9.49
C TYR A 345 3.75 -15.71 -8.10
N LEU A 346 2.61 -16.39 -7.92
CA LEU A 346 2.26 -17.00 -6.63
C LEU A 346 3.23 -18.14 -6.27
N HIS A 347 3.70 -18.89 -7.27
CA HIS A 347 4.62 -20.02 -7.06
C HIS A 347 6.01 -19.58 -6.57
N THR A 348 6.39 -18.32 -6.75
CA THR A 348 7.64 -17.80 -6.19
C THR A 348 7.70 -17.90 -4.67
N LEU A 349 6.54 -17.94 -3.99
CA LEU A 349 6.46 -18.17 -2.54
C LEU A 349 6.91 -19.57 -2.13
N TYR A 350 6.82 -20.54 -3.03
CA TYR A 350 7.36 -21.89 -2.81
C TYR A 350 8.83 -21.99 -3.25
N ASN A 351 9.19 -21.40 -4.39
CA ASN A 351 10.56 -21.48 -4.93
C ASN A 351 11.57 -20.67 -4.09
N LEU A 352 11.17 -19.52 -3.57
CA LEU A 352 12.02 -18.56 -2.84
C LEU A 352 11.65 -18.43 -1.34
N GLY A 353 10.72 -19.25 -0.87
CA GLY A 353 10.18 -19.15 0.49
C GLY A 353 9.19 -17.99 0.68
N THR A 354 8.49 -18.04 1.80
CA THR A 354 7.51 -17.01 2.19
C THR A 354 8.18 -15.65 2.39
N ALA A 355 7.52 -14.60 1.98
CA ALA A 355 8.00 -13.23 2.18
C ALA A 355 6.82 -12.24 2.20
N PRO A 356 6.92 -11.15 2.97
CA PRO A 356 5.89 -10.12 2.99
C PRO A 356 5.82 -9.30 1.70
N GLU A 357 6.90 -9.25 0.92
CA GLU A 357 7.01 -8.49 -0.33
C GLU A 357 7.68 -9.31 -1.44
N PRO A 358 7.25 -9.09 -2.70
CA PRO A 358 6.17 -8.20 -3.12
C PRO A 358 4.81 -8.60 -2.53
N ASN A 359 3.96 -7.61 -2.24
CA ASN A 359 2.60 -7.83 -1.74
C ASN A 359 1.72 -8.30 -2.91
N LEU A 360 1.52 -9.59 -3.02
CA LEU A 360 0.75 -10.22 -4.11
C LEU A 360 -0.74 -10.10 -3.80
N THR A 361 -1.45 -9.31 -4.61
CA THR A 361 -2.87 -9.03 -4.45
C THR A 361 -3.66 -9.72 -5.54
N VAL A 362 -4.52 -10.66 -5.17
CA VAL A 362 -5.44 -11.32 -6.12
C VAL A 362 -6.70 -10.47 -6.25
N LEU A 363 -6.96 -10.00 -7.47
CA LEU A 363 -8.19 -9.31 -7.82
C LEU A 363 -9.28 -10.36 -8.02
N TRP A 364 -10.09 -10.55 -6.97
CA TRP A 364 -11.02 -11.66 -6.87
C TRP A 364 -12.36 -11.35 -7.52
N SER A 365 -12.92 -12.35 -8.20
CA SER A 365 -14.29 -12.40 -8.69
C SER A 365 -14.76 -13.84 -8.63
N GLU A 366 -16.05 -14.06 -8.38
CA GLU A 366 -16.66 -15.40 -8.48
C GLU A 366 -16.45 -16.07 -9.85
N LYS A 367 -16.21 -15.24 -10.90
CA LYS A 367 -15.99 -15.68 -12.30
C LYS A 367 -14.56 -16.12 -12.60
N LEU A 368 -13.64 -16.06 -11.64
CA LEU A 368 -12.28 -16.58 -11.82
C LEU A 368 -12.32 -18.10 -12.03
N PRO A 369 -11.35 -18.66 -12.79
CA PRO A 369 -11.24 -20.11 -12.98
C PRO A 369 -11.16 -20.86 -11.65
N ALA A 370 -11.91 -21.95 -11.51
CA ALA A 370 -11.96 -22.72 -10.26
C ALA A 370 -10.59 -23.21 -9.80
N ASN A 371 -9.76 -23.69 -10.74
CA ASN A 371 -8.40 -24.13 -10.43
C ASN A 371 -7.52 -22.98 -9.89
N PHE A 372 -7.69 -21.77 -10.45
CA PHE A 372 -6.95 -20.60 -9.94
C PHE A 372 -7.43 -20.19 -8.54
N LYS A 373 -8.73 -20.16 -8.28
CA LYS A 373 -9.29 -19.90 -6.95
C LYS A 373 -8.75 -20.89 -5.92
N LYS A 374 -8.76 -22.17 -6.25
CA LYS A 374 -8.24 -23.24 -5.38
C LYS A 374 -6.73 -23.05 -5.11
N PHE A 375 -5.95 -22.75 -6.15
CA PHE A 375 -4.52 -22.48 -6.00
C PHE A 375 -4.24 -21.25 -5.13
N CYS A 376 -4.98 -20.15 -5.29
CA CYS A 376 -4.87 -18.98 -4.41
C CYS A 376 -5.16 -19.33 -2.94
N SER A 377 -6.23 -20.09 -2.70
CA SER A 377 -6.58 -20.55 -1.34
C SER A 377 -5.48 -21.41 -0.73
N LYS A 378 -4.91 -22.35 -1.52
CA LYS A 378 -3.75 -23.14 -1.11
C LYS A 378 -2.56 -22.26 -0.71
N VAL A 379 -2.20 -21.29 -1.56
CA VAL A 379 -1.08 -20.37 -1.27
C VAL A 379 -1.34 -19.56 0.00
N SER A 380 -2.57 -19.09 0.24
CA SER A 380 -2.91 -18.40 1.49
C SER A 380 -2.72 -19.29 2.71
N ILE A 381 -3.23 -20.53 2.66
CA ILE A 381 -3.15 -21.49 3.77
C ILE A 381 -1.70 -21.88 4.08
N ASP A 382 -0.88 -22.04 3.02
CA ASP A 382 0.50 -22.49 3.16
C ASP A 382 1.46 -21.36 3.57
N THR A 383 1.15 -20.09 3.26
CA THR A 383 2.16 -19.01 3.29
C THR A 383 1.75 -17.73 4.01
N ASP A 384 0.48 -17.46 4.21
CA ASP A 384 -0.07 -16.20 4.75
C ASP A 384 0.48 -14.93 4.03
N SER A 385 0.91 -15.07 2.77
CA SER A 385 1.68 -14.03 2.04
C SER A 385 0.90 -13.28 0.97
N ILE A 386 -0.36 -13.63 0.71
CA ILE A 386 -1.19 -12.98 -0.31
C ILE A 386 -2.45 -12.36 0.29
N GLN A 387 -3.04 -11.42 -0.45
CA GLN A 387 -4.32 -10.81 -0.08
C GLN A 387 -5.29 -10.81 -1.25
N TYR A 388 -6.54 -10.48 -0.95
CA TYR A 388 -7.65 -10.49 -1.92
C TYR A 388 -8.36 -9.15 -1.96
N GLU A 389 -8.71 -8.69 -3.15
CA GLU A 389 -9.53 -7.52 -3.37
C GLU A 389 -10.63 -7.78 -4.38
N ASN A 390 -11.81 -7.22 -4.15
CA ASN A 390 -13.01 -7.46 -4.91
C ASN A 390 -13.01 -6.72 -6.25
N ASP A 391 -12.63 -7.42 -7.31
CA ASP A 391 -12.63 -6.87 -8.67
C ASP A 391 -14.04 -6.40 -9.11
N ASP A 392 -15.09 -7.06 -8.66
CA ASP A 392 -16.45 -6.75 -9.08
C ASP A 392 -16.99 -5.42 -8.51
N VAL A 393 -16.42 -4.91 -7.41
CA VAL A 393 -16.73 -3.56 -6.90
C VAL A 393 -15.79 -2.50 -7.45
N MET A 394 -14.53 -2.85 -7.79
CA MET A 394 -13.53 -1.92 -8.29
C MET A 394 -13.59 -1.71 -9.80
N ARG A 395 -13.76 -2.77 -10.59
CA ARG A 395 -13.83 -2.70 -12.05
C ARG A 395 -14.86 -1.72 -12.61
N PRO A 396 -16.08 -1.58 -12.06
CA PRO A 396 -17.02 -0.56 -12.51
C PRO A 396 -16.52 0.90 -12.38
N ILE A 397 -15.58 1.15 -11.47
CA ILE A 397 -15.02 2.48 -11.21
C ILE A 397 -13.76 2.70 -12.06
N TYR A 398 -12.83 1.73 -12.05
CA TYR A 398 -11.48 1.89 -12.59
C TYR A 398 -11.28 1.24 -13.98
N GLY A 399 -12.28 0.48 -14.50
CA GLY A 399 -12.08 -0.35 -15.69
C GLY A 399 -11.33 -1.63 -15.36
N ASP A 400 -10.75 -2.28 -16.36
CA ASP A 400 -10.06 -3.57 -16.22
C ASP A 400 -8.52 -3.46 -16.22
N ASP A 401 -7.97 -2.25 -16.33
CA ASP A 401 -6.52 -2.01 -16.28
C ASP A 401 -6.17 -1.06 -15.11
N TYR A 402 -6.52 -1.49 -13.91
CA TYR A 402 -6.14 -0.83 -12.67
C TYR A 402 -5.19 -1.73 -11.87
N ALA A 403 -4.48 -1.13 -10.94
CA ALA A 403 -3.61 -1.82 -10.01
C ALA A 403 -3.78 -1.26 -8.60
N ILE A 404 -3.25 -1.99 -7.63
CA ILE A 404 -3.30 -1.60 -6.22
C ILE A 404 -2.00 -0.89 -5.85
N ALA A 405 -2.14 0.31 -5.34
CA ALA A 405 -1.04 1.04 -4.74
C ALA A 405 -0.97 0.77 -3.24
N CYS A 406 0.23 0.52 -2.74
CA CYS A 406 0.47 0.31 -1.32
C CYS A 406 -0.26 -0.95 -0.81
N CYS A 407 -1.30 -0.76 -0.02
CA CYS A 407 -2.04 -1.82 0.67
C CYS A 407 -3.30 -2.24 -0.07
N VAL A 408 -4.20 -1.28 -0.36
CA VAL A 408 -5.58 -1.56 -0.80
C VAL A 408 -6.14 -0.52 -1.79
N SER A 409 -5.35 0.43 -2.23
CA SER A 409 -5.83 1.59 -2.98
C SER A 409 -5.77 1.37 -4.48
N ALA A 410 -6.90 1.34 -5.16
CA ALA A 410 -6.97 1.14 -6.61
C ALA A 410 -6.71 2.43 -7.41
N MET A 411 -6.03 2.29 -8.54
CA MET A 411 -5.86 3.36 -9.54
C MET A 411 -5.66 2.79 -10.95
N LYS A 412 -6.09 3.53 -11.97
CA LYS A 412 -5.87 3.20 -13.38
C LYS A 412 -4.38 3.34 -13.72
N VAL A 413 -3.76 2.25 -14.19
CA VAL A 413 -2.33 2.22 -14.48
C VAL A 413 -1.96 3.21 -15.58
N GLY A 414 -0.97 4.05 -15.32
CA GLY A 414 -0.49 5.08 -16.27
C GLY A 414 -1.46 6.22 -16.56
N LYS A 415 -2.59 6.31 -15.85
CA LYS A 415 -3.64 7.32 -16.05
C LYS A 415 -4.04 8.07 -14.80
N GLN A 416 -3.78 7.49 -13.62
CA GLN A 416 -4.11 8.07 -12.33
C GLN A 416 -2.90 8.04 -11.39
N THR A 417 -2.88 8.99 -10.45
CA THR A 417 -1.95 9.00 -9.31
C THR A 417 -2.70 9.41 -8.05
N GLN A 418 -2.16 9.05 -6.88
CA GLN A 418 -2.79 9.38 -5.62
C GLN A 418 -2.03 10.45 -4.84
N LEU A 419 -2.80 11.38 -4.28
CA LEU A 419 -2.37 12.32 -3.27
C LEU A 419 -2.60 11.69 -1.90
N PHE A 420 -1.60 11.00 -1.38
CA PHE A 420 -1.72 10.25 -0.13
C PHE A 420 -1.82 11.16 1.08
N GLY A 421 -2.85 10.98 1.91
CA GLY A 421 -3.16 11.83 3.07
C GLY A 421 -2.90 11.19 4.43
N ALA A 422 -2.50 9.92 4.50
CA ALA A 422 -2.38 9.15 5.73
C ALA A 422 -3.71 8.99 6.49
N ARG A 423 -3.82 9.39 7.79
CA ARG A 423 -5.03 9.07 8.58
C ARG A 423 -5.44 10.17 9.53
N CYS A 424 -6.76 10.27 9.70
CA CYS A 424 -7.43 10.97 10.78
C CYS A 424 -7.90 9.96 11.86
N ASN A 425 -7.77 10.31 13.12
CA ASN A 425 -8.21 9.49 14.26
C ASN A 425 -9.66 9.82 14.66
N LEU A 426 -10.61 8.97 14.26
CA LEU A 426 -12.04 9.14 14.53
C LEU A 426 -12.39 8.96 16.01
N ALA A 427 -11.72 8.05 16.73
CA ALA A 427 -11.93 7.84 18.15
C ALA A 427 -11.53 9.10 18.95
N LYS A 428 -10.41 9.72 18.60
CA LYS A 428 -9.95 10.98 19.20
C LYS A 428 -10.86 12.14 18.83
N SER A 429 -11.37 12.19 17.62
CA SER A 429 -12.38 13.18 17.19
C SER A 429 -13.65 13.10 18.03
N LEU A 430 -14.07 11.89 18.45
CA LEU A 430 -15.20 11.70 19.34
C LEU A 430 -14.91 12.24 20.76
N LEU A 431 -13.70 12.04 21.27
CA LEU A 431 -13.30 12.62 22.56
C LEU A 431 -13.30 14.15 22.53
N TYR A 432 -12.91 14.77 21.42
CA TYR A 432 -13.02 16.22 21.22
C TYR A 432 -14.48 16.69 21.20
N ALA A 433 -15.39 15.90 20.65
CA ALA A 433 -16.82 16.21 20.67
C ALA A 433 -17.38 16.22 22.09
N ILE A 434 -16.89 15.36 22.97
CA ILE A 434 -17.28 15.30 24.39
C ILE A 434 -16.63 16.45 25.20
N ASN A 435 -15.34 16.71 24.93
CA ASN A 435 -14.49 17.61 25.71
C ASN A 435 -14.42 19.04 25.18
N GLY A 436 -15.32 19.46 24.29
CA GLY A 436 -15.31 20.85 23.80
C GLY A 436 -14.05 21.18 22.96
N GLY A 437 -13.53 20.24 22.22
CA GLY A 437 -12.33 20.41 21.37
C GLY A 437 -11.00 20.35 22.12
N ILE A 438 -11.03 20.04 23.41
CA ILE A 438 -9.83 19.95 24.27
C ILE A 438 -9.24 18.55 24.20
N ASP A 439 -7.92 18.47 24.00
CA ASP A 439 -7.16 17.22 24.01
C ASP A 439 -7.13 16.60 25.41
N GLU A 440 -7.63 15.41 25.55
CA GLU A 440 -7.80 14.70 26.83
C GLU A 440 -6.47 14.35 27.50
N LYS A 441 -5.37 14.35 26.76
CA LYS A 441 -4.03 14.05 27.29
C LYS A 441 -3.22 15.29 27.63
N LYS A 442 -3.34 16.34 26.80
CA LYS A 442 -2.50 17.55 26.88
C LYS A 442 -3.22 18.72 27.51
N GLY A 443 -4.56 18.67 27.62
CA GLY A 443 -5.36 19.75 28.15
C GLY A 443 -5.34 21.02 27.29
N ILE A 444 -4.99 20.93 26.02
CA ILE A 444 -4.93 22.06 25.07
C ILE A 444 -6.12 22.04 24.13
N GLU A 445 -6.63 23.20 23.75
CA GLU A 445 -7.65 23.31 22.70
C GLU A 445 -7.05 23.00 21.33
N VAL A 446 -7.57 21.97 20.67
CA VAL A 446 -7.17 21.56 19.32
C VAL A 446 -8.23 21.94 18.29
N ILE A 447 -9.49 21.84 18.66
CA ILE A 447 -10.64 22.18 17.80
C ILE A 447 -11.45 23.29 18.49
N PRO A 448 -11.40 24.53 17.98
CA PRO A 448 -12.13 25.64 18.60
C PRO A 448 -13.62 25.58 18.31
N GLY A 449 -14.41 26.20 19.19
CA GLY A 449 -15.84 26.46 18.98
C GLY A 449 -16.74 25.24 19.18
N ILE A 450 -16.30 24.24 19.92
CA ILE A 450 -17.10 23.09 20.35
C ILE A 450 -17.51 23.32 21.82
N GLU A 451 -18.79 23.28 22.13
CA GLU A 451 -19.28 23.38 23.49
C GLU A 451 -19.02 22.06 24.24
N PRO A 452 -18.36 22.09 25.42
CA PRO A 452 -18.13 20.86 26.18
C PRO A 452 -19.44 20.28 26.70
N ILE A 453 -19.55 18.95 26.72
CA ILE A 453 -20.68 18.25 27.34
C ILE A 453 -20.37 18.04 28.80
N THR A 454 -21.16 18.69 29.67
CA THR A 454 -20.93 18.68 31.12
C THR A 454 -21.90 17.79 31.90
N ASP A 455 -22.80 17.09 31.21
CA ASP A 455 -23.79 16.19 31.82
C ASP A 455 -23.08 15.03 32.56
N ASP A 456 -23.69 14.56 33.64
CA ASP A 456 -23.21 13.42 34.45
C ASP A 456 -23.33 12.08 33.69
N VAL A 457 -24.28 11.99 32.77
CA VAL A 457 -24.50 10.88 31.85
C VAL A 457 -24.50 11.45 30.44
N LEU A 458 -23.72 10.85 29.54
CA LEU A 458 -23.65 11.32 28.17
C LEU A 458 -24.97 11.08 27.42
N ASP A 459 -25.45 12.13 26.76
CA ASP A 459 -26.61 12.11 25.87
C ASP A 459 -26.17 11.91 24.44
N TYR A 460 -26.73 10.91 23.76
CA TYR A 460 -26.35 10.54 22.39
C TYR A 460 -26.53 11.69 21.38
N ASP A 461 -27.67 12.39 21.44
CA ASP A 461 -27.97 13.44 20.47
C ASP A 461 -27.04 14.65 20.60
N LYS A 462 -26.67 14.99 21.86
CA LYS A 462 -25.67 16.04 22.14
C LYS A 462 -24.28 15.63 21.61
N VAL A 463 -23.85 14.41 21.91
CA VAL A 463 -22.54 13.89 21.46
C VAL A 463 -22.51 13.83 19.95
N TRP A 464 -23.52 13.26 19.30
CA TRP A 464 -23.61 13.17 17.85
C TRP A 464 -23.62 14.55 17.17
N THR A 465 -24.33 15.52 17.74
CA THR A 465 -24.35 16.89 17.22
C THR A 465 -22.97 17.55 17.26
N ASN A 466 -22.25 17.41 18.37
CA ASN A 466 -20.88 17.91 18.48
C ASN A 466 -19.92 17.14 17.58
N TYR A 467 -20.08 15.82 17.48
CA TYR A 467 -19.22 14.98 16.64
C TYR A 467 -19.30 15.38 15.16
N LYS A 468 -20.50 15.69 14.65
CA LYS A 468 -20.66 16.24 13.30
C LYS A 468 -19.88 17.55 13.10
N LYS A 469 -19.90 18.47 14.08
CA LYS A 469 -19.13 19.73 14.01
C LYS A 469 -17.63 19.48 14.02
N VAL A 470 -17.16 18.55 14.86
CA VAL A 470 -15.75 18.14 14.93
C VAL A 470 -15.31 17.55 13.60
N LEU A 471 -16.07 16.61 13.03
CA LEU A 471 -15.73 15.98 11.74
C LEU A 471 -15.70 16.99 10.60
N ALA A 472 -16.60 17.97 10.58
CA ALA A 472 -16.58 19.05 9.59
C ALA A 472 -15.29 19.91 9.69
N TYR A 473 -14.88 20.29 10.89
CA TYR A 473 -13.63 21.03 11.09
C TYR A 473 -12.41 20.20 10.71
N VAL A 474 -12.39 18.93 11.11
CA VAL A 474 -11.28 18.02 10.80
C VAL A 474 -11.17 17.77 9.29
N ALA A 475 -12.29 17.67 8.58
CA ALA A 475 -12.31 17.49 7.13
C ALA A 475 -11.65 18.68 6.41
N GLU A 476 -11.99 19.93 6.76
CA GLU A 476 -11.35 21.13 6.23
C GLU A 476 -9.85 21.13 6.51
N LEU A 477 -9.47 20.94 7.77
CA LEU A 477 -8.08 20.90 8.22
C LEU A 477 -7.27 19.83 7.46
N TYR A 478 -7.87 18.67 7.24
CA TYR A 478 -7.22 17.56 6.58
C TYR A 478 -7.01 17.82 5.09
N VAL A 479 -8.01 18.39 4.41
CA VAL A 479 -7.88 18.79 3.00
C VAL A 479 -6.79 19.84 2.82
N ASP A 480 -6.76 20.89 3.65
CA ASP A 480 -5.73 21.93 3.62
C ASP A 480 -4.32 21.34 3.84
N THR A 481 -4.20 20.40 4.78
CA THR A 481 -2.94 19.73 5.07
C THR A 481 -2.44 18.92 3.86
N VAL A 482 -3.31 18.15 3.23
CA VAL A 482 -3.00 17.36 2.03
C VAL A 482 -2.63 18.27 0.85
N ASN A 483 -3.32 19.38 0.67
CA ASN A 483 -3.01 20.37 -0.36
C ASN A 483 -1.59 20.91 -0.22
N ILE A 484 -1.18 21.30 0.98
CA ILE A 484 0.17 21.81 1.26
C ILE A 484 1.22 20.73 0.94
N ILE A 485 1.02 19.51 1.42
CA ILE A 485 1.97 18.41 1.23
C ILE A 485 2.20 18.14 -0.26
N HIS A 486 1.14 17.99 -1.04
CA HIS A 486 1.28 17.60 -2.45
C HIS A 486 1.71 18.73 -3.37
N TYR A 487 1.37 19.99 -3.04
CA TYR A 487 1.98 21.14 -3.69
C TYR A 487 3.51 21.13 -3.51
N MET A 488 3.98 20.84 -2.31
CA MET A 488 5.42 20.83 -2.02
C MET A 488 6.13 19.59 -2.60
N HIS A 489 5.45 18.44 -2.76
CA HIS A 489 5.98 17.32 -3.52
C HIS A 489 6.24 17.70 -4.98
N ASP A 490 5.25 18.26 -5.67
CA ASP A 490 5.40 18.68 -7.06
C ASP A 490 6.53 19.71 -7.21
N LYS A 491 6.74 20.57 -6.21
CA LYS A 491 7.72 21.64 -6.27
C LYS A 491 9.16 21.19 -5.97
N TYR A 492 9.37 20.25 -5.04
CA TYR A 492 10.70 19.95 -4.51
C TYR A 492 11.12 18.47 -4.66
N ALA A 493 10.20 17.55 -4.93
CA ALA A 493 10.45 16.12 -5.02
C ALA A 493 9.55 15.46 -6.07
N TYR A 494 9.54 16.02 -7.29
CA TYR A 494 8.74 15.52 -8.40
C TYR A 494 9.30 14.21 -8.96
N GLU A 495 8.44 13.21 -9.16
CA GLU A 495 8.80 11.84 -9.57
C GLU A 495 8.78 11.71 -11.09
N ALA A 496 9.74 12.35 -11.76
CA ALA A 496 9.74 12.49 -13.22
C ALA A 496 9.81 11.15 -13.97
N SER A 497 10.56 10.17 -13.48
CA SER A 497 10.69 8.86 -14.13
C SER A 497 9.38 8.07 -14.14
N GLN A 498 8.61 8.13 -13.05
CA GLN A 498 7.34 7.44 -12.97
C GLN A 498 6.25 8.18 -13.74
N PHE A 499 6.20 9.52 -13.67
CA PHE A 499 5.24 10.32 -14.44
C PHE A 499 5.53 10.32 -15.95
N ALA A 500 6.77 10.08 -16.37
CA ALA A 500 7.10 9.86 -17.78
C ALA A 500 6.36 8.65 -18.38
N LEU A 501 5.95 7.72 -17.54
CA LEU A 501 5.23 6.49 -17.92
C LEU A 501 3.71 6.62 -17.70
N HIS A 502 3.20 7.84 -17.53
CA HIS A 502 1.78 8.16 -17.46
C HIS A 502 1.34 8.96 -18.71
N ASP A 503 0.03 8.95 -18.94
CA ASP A 503 -0.57 9.89 -19.87
C ASP A 503 -0.34 11.33 -19.34
N THR A 504 -0.08 12.27 -20.23
CA THR A 504 0.19 13.66 -19.83
C THR A 504 -1.04 14.33 -19.20
N ASN A 505 -2.24 13.99 -19.66
CA ASN A 505 -3.49 14.38 -19.01
C ASN A 505 -3.84 13.39 -17.88
N LEU A 506 -3.18 13.58 -16.74
CA LEU A 506 -3.26 12.70 -15.58
C LEU A 506 -4.42 13.07 -14.66
N GLU A 507 -5.26 12.10 -14.29
CA GLU A 507 -6.27 12.24 -13.24
C GLU A 507 -5.63 12.02 -11.86
N ARG A 508 -5.97 12.86 -10.89
CA ARG A 508 -5.48 12.77 -9.51
C ARG A 508 -6.59 12.36 -8.55
N ILE A 509 -6.25 11.49 -7.61
CA ILE A 509 -7.14 10.99 -6.56
C ILE A 509 -6.57 11.41 -5.22
N ALA A 510 -7.36 12.07 -4.38
CA ALA A 510 -6.97 12.37 -3.00
C ALA A 510 -7.37 11.20 -2.09
N ALA A 511 -6.37 10.56 -1.50
CA ALA A 511 -6.51 9.37 -0.69
C ALA A 511 -6.49 9.73 0.81
N TYR A 512 -7.63 10.12 1.36
CA TYR A 512 -7.82 10.31 2.79
C TYR A 512 -7.98 8.98 3.50
N GLY A 513 -7.66 8.91 4.79
CA GLY A 513 -7.83 7.71 5.58
C GLY A 513 -8.35 7.99 6.98
N VAL A 514 -9.00 7.00 7.57
CA VAL A 514 -9.47 7.04 8.96
C VAL A 514 -8.93 5.85 9.76
N ALA A 515 -8.70 6.09 11.05
CA ALA A 515 -8.37 5.10 12.06
C ALA A 515 -9.39 5.15 13.20
N GLY A 516 -9.62 4.04 13.87
CA GLY A 516 -10.51 3.97 15.05
C GLY A 516 -12.00 3.95 14.73
N LEU A 517 -12.38 3.49 13.53
CA LEU A 517 -13.77 3.42 13.11
C LEU A 517 -14.62 2.57 14.05
N SER A 518 -14.21 1.33 14.34
CA SER A 518 -14.95 0.43 15.23
C SER A 518 -15.05 0.97 16.66
N ILE A 519 -13.99 1.63 17.16
CA ILE A 519 -14.01 2.25 18.49
C ILE A 519 -15.00 3.41 18.54
N ALA A 520 -15.03 4.24 17.50
CA ALA A 520 -16.00 5.33 17.41
C ALA A 520 -17.44 4.79 17.33
N ALA A 521 -17.69 3.76 16.53
CA ALA A 521 -18.99 3.11 16.40
C ALA A 521 -19.44 2.48 17.74
N ASP A 522 -18.57 1.69 18.38
CA ASP A 522 -18.86 1.05 19.66
C ASP A 522 -19.08 2.09 20.79
N SER A 523 -18.30 3.18 20.80
CA SER A 523 -18.48 4.27 21.75
C SER A 523 -19.82 4.99 21.57
N LEU A 524 -20.21 5.27 20.34
CA LEU A 524 -21.53 5.83 20.02
C LEU A 524 -22.66 4.86 20.40
N SER A 525 -22.46 3.56 20.16
CA SER A 525 -23.40 2.51 20.58
C SER A 525 -23.53 2.44 22.11
N ALA A 526 -22.42 2.49 22.85
CA ALA A 526 -22.43 2.52 24.30
C ALA A 526 -23.20 3.74 24.82
N ILE A 527 -22.96 4.93 24.29
CA ILE A 527 -23.68 6.15 24.69
C ILE A 527 -25.18 6.05 24.37
N LYS A 528 -25.55 5.39 23.29
CA LYS A 528 -26.95 5.27 22.83
C LYS A 528 -27.76 4.21 23.57
N TYR A 529 -27.13 3.10 23.94
CA TYR A 529 -27.85 1.90 24.43
C TYR A 529 -27.49 1.50 25.87
N ALA A 530 -26.42 2.05 26.44
CA ALA A 530 -25.99 1.85 27.83
C ALA A 530 -25.98 3.16 28.59
N THR A 531 -25.52 3.16 29.84
CA THR A 531 -25.34 4.37 30.66
C THR A 531 -23.84 4.67 30.73
N VAL A 532 -23.41 5.77 30.12
CA VAL A 532 -22.00 6.20 30.09
C VAL A 532 -21.81 7.43 30.94
N LYS A 533 -21.01 7.32 32.00
CA LYS A 533 -20.64 8.39 32.90
C LYS A 533 -19.20 8.82 32.68
N PRO A 534 -18.93 10.05 32.22
CA PRO A 534 -17.57 10.53 32.06
C PRO A 534 -16.88 10.80 33.38
N VAL A 535 -15.67 10.29 33.57
CA VAL A 535 -14.79 10.61 34.70
C VAL A 535 -13.94 11.81 34.31
N ARG A 536 -14.16 12.96 34.95
CA ARG A 536 -13.51 14.23 34.61
C ARG A 536 -12.37 14.55 35.56
N ASN A 537 -11.33 15.17 35.04
CA ASN A 537 -10.24 15.74 35.81
C ASN A 537 -10.66 17.11 36.41
N GLU A 538 -9.75 17.76 37.15
CA GLU A 538 -9.96 19.05 37.80
C GLU A 538 -10.32 20.19 36.84
N ASN A 539 -9.99 20.06 35.55
CA ASN A 539 -10.31 21.03 34.50
C ASN A 539 -11.62 20.70 33.77
N GLY A 540 -12.38 19.70 34.22
CA GLY A 540 -13.63 19.29 33.62
C GLY A 540 -13.51 18.42 32.36
N VAL A 541 -12.29 18.02 31.98
CA VAL A 541 -12.03 17.19 30.82
C VAL A 541 -12.27 15.70 31.16
N ALA A 542 -13.12 15.02 30.40
CA ALA A 542 -13.32 13.59 30.52
C ALA A 542 -12.05 12.83 30.12
N VAL A 543 -11.46 12.10 31.04
CA VAL A 543 -10.22 11.35 30.91
C VAL A 543 -10.43 9.85 30.99
N ASP A 544 -11.58 9.39 31.52
CA ASP A 544 -12.03 8.01 31.56
C ASP A 544 -13.55 7.93 31.50
N PHE A 545 -14.12 6.75 31.38
CA PHE A 545 -15.55 6.51 31.32
C PHE A 545 -15.96 5.27 32.12
N GLU A 546 -17.08 5.37 32.82
CA GLU A 546 -17.77 4.25 33.47
C GLU A 546 -18.99 3.91 32.60
N THR A 547 -19.03 2.70 32.05
CA THR A 547 -20.11 2.24 31.17
C THR A 547 -20.86 1.09 31.84
N GLU A 548 -22.12 1.31 32.14
CA GLU A 548 -23.02 0.37 32.80
C GLU A 548 -24.10 -0.10 31.81
N GLY A 549 -24.28 -1.41 31.70
CA GLY A 549 -25.26 -2.03 30.82
C GLY A 549 -24.65 -2.60 29.55
N GLU A 550 -25.46 -3.39 28.83
CA GLU A 550 -25.07 -4.01 27.57
C GLU A 550 -25.40 -3.10 26.39
N PHE A 551 -24.56 -3.14 25.36
CA PHE A 551 -24.77 -2.42 24.11
C PHE A 551 -24.31 -3.23 22.91
N PRO A 552 -24.94 -3.04 21.73
CA PRO A 552 -24.52 -3.68 20.49
C PRO A 552 -23.08 -3.30 20.12
N LYS A 553 -22.29 -4.26 19.66
CA LYS A 553 -20.89 -4.06 19.27
C LYS A 553 -20.72 -4.36 17.80
N TYR A 554 -19.95 -3.52 17.11
CA TYR A 554 -19.57 -3.72 15.72
C TYR A 554 -18.81 -5.03 15.53
N GLY A 555 -19.12 -5.77 14.45
CA GLY A 555 -18.55 -7.08 14.15
C GLY A 555 -19.44 -8.26 14.51
N ASN A 556 -20.72 -8.05 14.81
CA ASN A 556 -21.67 -9.10 15.18
C ASN A 556 -22.90 -9.15 14.25
N ASP A 557 -22.82 -8.52 13.09
CA ASP A 557 -23.92 -8.41 12.12
C ASP A 557 -25.18 -7.76 12.73
N ASP A 558 -24.98 -6.80 13.63
CA ASP A 558 -26.02 -6.04 14.30
C ASP A 558 -26.09 -4.61 13.75
N ASP A 559 -27.14 -4.33 12.98
CA ASP A 559 -27.33 -3.02 12.33
C ASP A 559 -27.33 -1.84 13.32
N ARG A 560 -27.69 -2.06 14.59
CA ARG A 560 -27.66 -1.01 15.61
C ARG A 560 -26.24 -0.46 15.85
N ALA A 561 -25.21 -1.29 15.69
CA ALA A 561 -23.81 -0.90 15.81
C ALA A 561 -23.19 -0.64 14.41
N ASP A 562 -23.49 -1.50 13.43
CA ASP A 562 -22.90 -1.42 12.10
C ASP A 562 -23.29 -0.13 11.39
N ASP A 563 -24.55 0.33 11.52
CA ASP A 563 -25.02 1.61 10.96
C ASP A 563 -24.29 2.81 11.54
N LEU A 564 -23.82 2.76 12.79
CA LEU A 564 -23.03 3.84 13.39
C LEU A 564 -21.66 3.97 12.72
N ALA A 565 -21.04 2.84 12.34
CA ALA A 565 -19.80 2.85 11.59
C ALA A 565 -20.02 3.40 10.16
N VAL A 566 -21.04 2.90 9.46
CA VAL A 566 -21.42 3.35 8.12
C VAL A 566 -21.74 4.85 8.11
N ASN A 567 -22.56 5.32 9.03
CA ASN A 567 -22.94 6.73 9.13
C ASN A 567 -21.72 7.64 9.42
N THR A 568 -20.77 7.19 10.25
CA THR A 568 -19.57 7.95 10.58
C THR A 568 -18.67 8.16 9.36
N VAL A 569 -18.36 7.10 8.59
CA VAL A 569 -17.50 7.24 7.39
C VAL A 569 -18.22 7.99 6.28
N THR A 570 -19.53 7.80 6.13
CA THR A 570 -20.34 8.50 5.13
C THR A 570 -20.33 9.99 5.38
N LEU A 571 -20.64 10.40 6.62
CA LEU A 571 -20.61 11.80 7.03
C LEU A 571 -19.22 12.41 6.80
N PHE A 572 -18.16 11.75 7.22
CA PHE A 572 -16.80 12.28 7.05
C PHE A 572 -16.41 12.43 5.58
N SER A 573 -16.79 11.46 4.74
CA SER A 573 -16.59 11.55 3.28
C SER A 573 -17.34 12.73 2.65
N GLU A 574 -18.58 12.96 3.09
CA GLU A 574 -19.39 14.12 2.63
C GLU A 574 -18.75 15.45 3.04
N GLU A 575 -18.23 15.54 4.27
CA GLU A 575 -17.54 16.74 4.74
C GLU A 575 -16.26 17.01 3.95
N LEU A 576 -15.43 15.99 3.68
CA LEU A 576 -14.22 16.12 2.85
C LEU A 576 -14.54 16.70 1.45
N LYS A 577 -15.60 16.23 0.81
CA LYS A 577 -16.02 16.63 -0.54
C LYS A 577 -16.45 18.10 -0.66
N LYS A 578 -16.70 18.79 0.47
CA LYS A 578 -17.06 20.23 0.49
C LYS A 578 -15.87 21.15 0.22
N HIS A 579 -14.65 20.67 0.34
CA HIS A 579 -13.45 21.48 0.29
C HIS A 579 -12.66 21.28 -1.00
N PRO A 580 -12.14 22.37 -1.63
CA PRO A 580 -11.36 22.28 -2.85
C PRO A 580 -10.01 21.64 -2.61
N ILE A 581 -9.60 20.74 -3.51
CA ILE A 581 -8.35 20.02 -3.41
C ILE A 581 -7.38 20.37 -4.54
N TYR A 582 -6.08 20.27 -4.23
CA TYR A 582 -4.97 20.53 -5.12
C TYR A 582 -5.12 19.82 -6.47
N ARG A 583 -4.98 20.59 -7.55
CA ARG A 583 -5.07 20.11 -8.94
C ARG A 583 -6.38 19.36 -9.26
N ASN A 584 -7.49 19.76 -8.64
CA ASN A 584 -8.83 19.21 -8.86
C ASN A 584 -8.89 17.69 -8.69
N ALA A 585 -8.17 17.13 -7.73
CA ALA A 585 -8.21 15.70 -7.45
C ALA A 585 -9.60 15.22 -7.00
N ILE A 586 -9.88 13.94 -7.20
CA ILE A 586 -11.11 13.31 -6.73
C ILE A 586 -10.93 12.89 -5.28
N HIS A 587 -11.85 13.29 -4.39
CA HIS A 587 -11.81 12.86 -2.98
C HIS A 587 -12.18 11.39 -2.86
N THR A 588 -11.36 10.62 -2.16
CA THR A 588 -11.64 9.24 -1.76
C THR A 588 -11.26 9.03 -0.29
N LEU A 589 -11.81 7.99 0.34
CA LEU A 589 -11.60 7.69 1.75
C LEU A 589 -11.23 6.22 1.92
N SER A 590 -10.41 5.91 2.93
CA SER A 590 -10.12 4.54 3.35
C SER A 590 -10.32 4.34 4.85
N ALA A 591 -10.78 3.16 5.22
CA ALA A 591 -10.71 2.62 6.57
C ALA A 591 -9.53 1.64 6.63
N LEU A 592 -8.34 2.16 6.95
CA LEU A 592 -7.06 1.44 6.92
C LEU A 592 -6.10 2.05 7.93
N THR A 593 -5.47 1.24 8.78
CA THR A 593 -4.52 1.72 9.79
C THR A 593 -3.07 1.31 9.54
N ILE A 594 -2.83 0.30 8.72
CA ILE A 594 -1.53 -0.38 8.67
C ILE A 594 -1.22 -0.96 10.07
N THR A 595 0.01 -1.04 10.54
CA THR A 595 0.37 -1.40 11.92
C THR A 595 0.30 -0.22 12.89
N SER A 596 -0.06 0.97 12.41
CA SER A 596 -0.10 2.19 13.23
C SER A 596 -1.27 2.28 14.21
N ASN A 597 -2.18 1.29 14.21
CA ASN A 597 -3.25 1.17 15.21
C ASN A 597 -2.73 1.16 16.65
N VAL A 598 -1.56 0.59 16.91
CA VAL A 598 -0.88 0.63 18.23
C VAL A 598 -0.49 2.08 18.56
N MET A 599 0.16 2.78 17.65
CA MET A 599 0.57 4.18 17.86
C MET A 599 -0.62 5.12 18.04
N TYR A 600 -1.69 4.94 17.29
CA TYR A 600 -2.92 5.71 17.47
C TYR A 600 -3.53 5.46 18.85
N GLY A 601 -3.51 4.22 19.33
CA GLY A 601 -3.96 3.87 20.67
C GLY A 601 -3.18 4.59 21.76
N LYS A 602 -1.85 4.64 21.67
CA LYS A 602 -0.97 5.37 22.59
C LYS A 602 -1.28 6.88 22.65
N LYS A 603 -1.81 7.45 21.57
CA LYS A 603 -2.17 8.86 21.48
C LYS A 603 -3.64 9.17 21.85
N THR A 604 -4.45 8.16 22.12
CA THR A 604 -5.89 8.28 22.38
C THR A 604 -6.20 7.91 23.82
N GLY A 605 -6.96 8.77 24.51
CA GLY A 605 -7.46 8.54 25.85
C GLY A 605 -8.42 7.36 25.94
N SER A 606 -8.92 7.05 27.14
CA SER A 606 -10.00 6.08 27.32
C SER A 606 -11.24 6.48 26.53
N THR A 607 -12.02 5.51 26.07
CA THR A 607 -13.20 5.75 25.22
C THR A 607 -14.47 5.15 25.83
N PRO A 608 -15.66 5.69 25.51
CA PRO A 608 -16.95 5.29 26.11
C PRO A 608 -17.29 3.80 25.97
N ASP A 609 -16.73 3.12 24.95
CA ASP A 609 -16.90 1.69 24.71
C ASP A 609 -16.13 0.78 25.70
N GLY A 610 -15.39 1.38 26.64
CA GLY A 610 -14.60 0.68 27.65
C GLY A 610 -13.13 0.44 27.31
N ARG A 611 -12.66 0.84 26.09
CA ARG A 611 -11.25 0.81 25.75
C ARG A 611 -10.48 1.80 26.64
N LYS A 612 -9.38 1.35 27.23
CA LYS A 612 -8.57 2.17 28.13
C LYS A 612 -7.48 2.95 27.41
N PHE A 613 -7.04 4.04 28.04
CA PHE A 613 -5.92 4.84 27.57
C PHE A 613 -4.72 4.00 27.19
N GLY A 614 -4.16 4.26 26.01
CA GLY A 614 -2.95 3.59 25.52
C GLY A 614 -3.17 2.22 24.86
N GLU A 615 -4.33 1.59 25.04
CA GLU A 615 -4.65 0.36 24.33
C GLU A 615 -4.71 0.58 22.81
N PRO A 616 -4.24 -0.38 21.98
CA PRO A 616 -4.35 -0.27 20.52
C PRO A 616 -5.78 -0.02 20.04
N LEU A 617 -5.91 0.69 18.93
CA LEU A 617 -7.16 0.70 18.16
C LEU A 617 -7.26 -0.60 17.33
N ALA A 618 -8.46 -0.93 16.85
CA ALA A 618 -8.62 -2.02 15.89
C ALA A 618 -7.92 -1.70 14.56
N PRO A 619 -7.35 -2.69 13.87
CA PRO A 619 -6.71 -2.46 12.57
C PRO A 619 -7.77 -2.25 11.47
N GLY A 620 -7.61 -1.19 10.67
CA GLY A 620 -8.48 -0.91 9.53
C GLY A 620 -9.95 -0.80 9.89
N ALA A 621 -10.77 -1.55 9.16
CA ALA A 621 -12.22 -1.66 9.39
C ALA A 621 -12.60 -2.84 10.29
N ASN A 622 -11.63 -3.53 10.88
CA ASN A 622 -11.88 -4.66 11.77
C ASN A 622 -12.70 -4.26 13.00
N PRO A 623 -13.50 -5.17 13.53
CA PRO A 623 -14.02 -5.06 14.89
C PRO A 623 -12.90 -4.95 15.91
N MET A 624 -13.18 -4.38 17.07
CA MET A 624 -12.23 -4.38 18.19
C MET A 624 -12.03 -5.80 18.72
N HIS A 625 -10.80 -6.10 19.09
CA HIS A 625 -10.36 -7.45 19.51
C HIS A 625 -11.30 -8.05 20.58
N GLY A 626 -11.75 -9.28 20.35
CA GLY A 626 -12.60 -10.04 21.24
C GLY A 626 -14.04 -9.52 21.40
N ARG A 627 -14.50 -8.62 20.51
CA ARG A 627 -15.87 -8.10 20.53
C ARG A 627 -16.77 -8.74 19.47
N ASP A 628 -16.22 -9.34 18.44
CA ASP A 628 -16.91 -10.06 17.38
C ASP A 628 -17.18 -11.52 17.78
N ASN A 629 -18.15 -11.69 18.68
CA ASN A 629 -18.41 -12.96 19.35
C ASN A 629 -19.52 -13.81 18.69
N SER A 630 -20.13 -13.30 17.63
CA SER A 630 -21.23 -13.97 16.91
C SER A 630 -20.75 -14.90 15.78
N GLY A 631 -19.45 -15.19 15.71
CA GLY A 631 -18.83 -16.07 14.73
C GLY A 631 -18.18 -15.34 13.53
N ALA A 632 -17.44 -16.10 12.75
CA ALA A 632 -16.64 -15.62 11.64
C ALA A 632 -17.49 -14.87 10.58
N LEU A 633 -18.61 -15.45 10.18
CA LEU A 633 -19.47 -14.87 9.16
C LEU A 633 -20.11 -13.56 9.61
N ALA A 634 -20.53 -13.44 10.88
CA ALA A 634 -21.07 -12.21 11.42
C ALA A 634 -20.03 -11.08 11.41
N SER A 635 -18.77 -11.39 11.77
CA SER A 635 -17.65 -10.44 11.71
C SER A 635 -17.42 -9.93 10.28
N LEU A 636 -17.37 -10.84 9.31
CA LEU A 636 -17.23 -10.51 7.89
C LEU A 636 -18.41 -9.67 7.36
N ASN A 637 -19.65 -10.04 7.73
CA ASN A 637 -20.85 -9.33 7.31
C ASN A 637 -20.85 -7.87 7.79
N SER A 638 -20.47 -7.60 9.04
CA SER A 638 -20.39 -6.23 9.56
C SER A 638 -19.42 -5.38 8.75
N VAL A 639 -18.24 -5.90 8.40
CA VAL A 639 -17.27 -5.17 7.58
C VAL A 639 -17.76 -4.98 6.15
N ALA A 640 -18.48 -5.95 5.59
CA ALA A 640 -19.03 -5.86 4.23
C ALA A 640 -20.05 -4.73 4.06
N LYS A 641 -20.67 -4.26 5.16
CA LYS A 641 -21.62 -3.12 5.14
C LYS A 641 -20.94 -1.77 4.94
N ILE A 642 -19.63 -1.64 5.20
CA ILE A 642 -18.90 -0.40 4.96
C ILE A 642 -18.89 -0.10 3.45
N PRO A 643 -19.48 1.03 3.00
CA PRO A 643 -19.74 1.25 1.58
C PRO A 643 -18.46 1.64 0.83
N TYR A 644 -17.97 0.71 -0.01
CA TYR A 644 -16.78 0.96 -0.83
C TYR A 644 -17.07 1.93 -1.98
N ARG A 645 -18.06 1.64 -2.83
CA ARG A 645 -18.28 2.33 -4.11
C ARG A 645 -18.52 3.83 -3.99
N ASP A 646 -19.26 4.24 -2.98
CA ASP A 646 -19.73 5.62 -2.85
C ASP A 646 -18.97 6.43 -1.80
N VAL A 647 -18.31 5.76 -0.85
CA VAL A 647 -17.72 6.39 0.33
C VAL A 647 -16.23 6.06 0.48
N CYS A 648 -15.88 4.77 0.58
CA CYS A 648 -14.53 4.34 0.94
C CYS A 648 -13.72 3.81 -0.27
N GLN A 649 -13.70 4.53 -1.37
CA GLN A 649 -13.04 4.11 -2.63
C GLN A 649 -11.53 3.97 -2.54
N ASP A 650 -10.88 4.55 -1.52
CA ASP A 650 -9.45 4.32 -1.23
C ASP A 650 -9.18 3.03 -0.44
N GLY A 651 -10.23 2.33 -0.02
CA GLY A 651 -10.16 0.98 0.51
C GLY A 651 -10.81 0.76 1.87
N VAL A 652 -11.31 -0.45 2.07
CA VAL A 652 -11.85 -0.95 3.35
C VAL A 652 -11.03 -2.18 3.74
N SER A 653 -10.03 -1.99 4.60
CA SER A 653 -9.11 -3.06 4.99
C SER A 653 -9.72 -3.94 6.07
N ASN A 654 -9.78 -5.23 5.80
CA ASN A 654 -10.17 -6.26 6.76
C ASN A 654 -9.08 -7.33 6.88
N THR A 655 -8.77 -7.75 8.10
CA THR A 655 -7.83 -8.85 8.38
C THR A 655 -8.58 -9.93 9.16
N PHE A 656 -8.64 -11.11 8.58
CA PHE A 656 -9.37 -12.25 9.08
C PHE A 656 -8.40 -13.35 9.50
N SER A 657 -8.47 -13.79 10.74
CA SER A 657 -7.65 -14.87 11.28
C SER A 657 -8.53 -16.05 11.65
N ILE A 658 -8.21 -17.21 11.11
CA ILE A 658 -8.96 -18.46 11.30
C ILE A 658 -8.02 -19.62 11.58
N VAL A 659 -8.41 -20.50 12.49
CA VAL A 659 -7.62 -21.71 12.75
C VAL A 659 -7.83 -22.72 11.61
N PRO A 660 -6.78 -23.49 11.22
CA PRO A 660 -6.88 -24.43 10.08
C PRO A 660 -8.04 -25.44 10.21
N GLU A 661 -8.31 -25.90 11.43
CA GLU A 661 -9.36 -26.88 11.73
C GLU A 661 -10.77 -26.33 11.45
N ALA A 662 -10.97 -25.03 11.62
CA ALA A 662 -12.26 -24.39 11.31
C ALA A 662 -12.52 -24.30 9.80
N LEU A 663 -11.46 -24.25 8.98
CA LEU A 663 -11.59 -24.31 7.52
C LEU A 663 -11.94 -25.70 7.01
N GLY A 664 -11.45 -26.77 7.64
CA GLY A 664 -11.74 -28.12 7.20
C GLY A 664 -10.84 -29.19 7.79
N LYS A 665 -11.17 -30.46 7.56
CA LYS A 665 -10.50 -31.62 8.12
C LYS A 665 -9.21 -31.98 7.38
N ASP A 666 -9.16 -31.68 6.09
CA ASP A 666 -8.03 -31.94 5.22
C ASP A 666 -7.74 -30.73 4.32
N GLN A 667 -6.61 -30.76 3.63
CA GLN A 667 -6.14 -29.65 2.82
C GLN A 667 -7.13 -29.29 1.69
N ASP A 668 -7.66 -30.27 1.00
CA ASP A 668 -8.57 -30.06 -0.12
C ASP A 668 -9.86 -29.34 0.32
N GLN A 669 -10.43 -29.77 1.45
CA GLN A 669 -11.60 -29.13 2.06
C GLN A 669 -11.29 -27.70 2.53
N ARG A 670 -10.09 -27.46 3.11
CA ARG A 670 -9.67 -26.12 3.55
C ARG A 670 -9.55 -25.15 2.38
N GLU A 671 -8.94 -25.61 1.28
CA GLU A 671 -8.80 -24.82 0.05
C GLU A 671 -10.16 -24.43 -0.55
N GLU A 672 -11.08 -25.39 -0.63
CA GLU A 672 -12.44 -25.18 -1.15
C GLU A 672 -13.23 -24.24 -0.23
N ASN A 673 -13.21 -24.46 1.07
CA ASN A 673 -13.94 -23.65 2.03
C ASN A 673 -13.42 -22.20 2.08
N LEU A 674 -12.12 -21.98 1.99
CA LEU A 674 -11.57 -20.62 1.91
C LEU A 674 -12.03 -19.91 0.62
N ALA A 675 -12.01 -20.59 -0.54
CA ALA A 675 -12.54 -20.02 -1.78
C ALA A 675 -14.04 -19.67 -1.66
N ASN A 676 -14.83 -20.50 -1.00
CA ASN A 676 -16.25 -20.25 -0.77
C ASN A 676 -16.50 -19.07 0.20
N ILE A 677 -15.67 -18.91 1.22
CA ILE A 677 -15.71 -17.73 2.13
C ILE A 677 -15.42 -16.46 1.34
N LEU A 678 -14.40 -16.45 0.48
CA LEU A 678 -14.05 -15.31 -0.37
C LEU A 678 -15.20 -14.96 -1.32
N ASP A 679 -15.79 -15.96 -1.99
CA ASP A 679 -16.96 -15.73 -2.85
C ASP A 679 -18.13 -15.14 -2.06
N GLY A 680 -18.47 -15.73 -0.91
CA GLY A 680 -19.56 -15.27 -0.05
C GLY A 680 -19.35 -13.87 0.54
N TYR A 681 -18.12 -13.53 0.90
CA TYR A 681 -17.77 -12.21 1.42
C TYR A 681 -17.83 -11.13 0.32
N PHE A 682 -17.26 -11.42 -0.83
CA PHE A 682 -17.16 -10.42 -1.90
C PHE A 682 -18.48 -10.21 -2.66
N VAL A 683 -19.36 -11.22 -2.75
CA VAL A 683 -20.68 -11.04 -3.36
C VAL A 683 -21.56 -10.05 -2.59
N GLN A 684 -21.31 -9.86 -1.30
CA GLN A 684 -22.01 -8.87 -0.47
C GLN A 684 -21.53 -7.43 -0.73
N GLY A 685 -20.50 -7.22 -1.58
CA GLY A 685 -19.93 -5.91 -1.89
C GLY A 685 -18.76 -5.51 -1.00
N ALA A 686 -18.24 -6.41 -0.18
CA ALA A 686 -17.02 -6.21 0.58
C ALA A 686 -15.83 -5.92 -0.36
N HIS A 687 -14.84 -5.16 0.12
CA HIS A 687 -13.74 -4.70 -0.72
C HIS A 687 -12.48 -5.56 -0.62
N HIS A 688 -11.95 -5.80 0.57
CA HIS A 688 -10.62 -6.38 0.78
C HIS A 688 -10.62 -7.39 1.91
N LEU A 689 -9.80 -8.45 1.77
CA LEU A 689 -9.56 -9.42 2.82
C LEU A 689 -8.07 -9.85 2.86
N ASN A 690 -7.44 -9.65 4.01
CA ASN A 690 -6.28 -10.40 4.44
C ASN A 690 -6.73 -11.68 5.13
N VAL A 691 -6.10 -12.80 4.84
CA VAL A 691 -6.38 -14.07 5.50
C VAL A 691 -5.12 -14.58 6.19
N ASN A 692 -5.22 -14.88 7.47
CA ASN A 692 -4.22 -15.58 8.28
C ASN A 692 -4.77 -16.94 8.68
N VAL A 693 -4.02 -18.02 8.40
CA VAL A 693 -4.45 -19.39 8.68
C VAL A 693 -3.42 -20.07 9.61
N PHE A 694 -3.51 -19.80 10.89
CA PHE A 694 -2.65 -20.42 11.91
C PHE A 694 -3.29 -20.37 13.30
N ASN A 695 -2.70 -21.11 14.24
CA ASN A 695 -3.12 -21.13 15.63
C ASN A 695 -2.42 -20.03 16.44
N ARG A 696 -3.10 -19.49 17.44
CA ARG A 696 -2.56 -18.44 18.34
C ARG A 696 -1.27 -18.90 19.03
N GLU A 697 -1.19 -20.16 19.39
CA GLU A 697 -0.05 -20.81 20.05
C GLU A 697 1.22 -20.69 19.20
N THR A 698 1.11 -20.76 17.87
CA THR A 698 2.25 -20.59 16.96
C THR A 698 2.86 -19.18 17.10
N LEU A 699 2.04 -18.15 17.23
CA LEU A 699 2.52 -16.78 17.43
C LEU A 699 3.17 -16.60 18.81
N ILE A 700 2.59 -17.21 19.85
CA ILE A 700 3.14 -17.17 21.21
C ILE A 700 4.51 -17.86 21.22
N ASP A 701 4.64 -19.04 20.61
CA ASP A 701 5.93 -19.74 20.50
C ASP A 701 6.94 -18.93 19.68
N ALA A 702 6.50 -18.26 18.60
CA ALA A 702 7.37 -17.39 17.80
C ALA A 702 7.87 -16.15 18.57
N MET A 703 7.06 -15.60 19.48
CA MET A 703 7.48 -14.51 20.37
C MET A 703 8.56 -14.91 21.36
N GLU A 704 8.55 -16.18 21.79
CA GLU A 704 9.50 -16.74 22.77
C GLU A 704 10.72 -17.37 22.11
N ASN A 705 10.54 -17.95 20.92
CA ASN A 705 11.55 -18.70 20.16
C ASN A 705 11.64 -18.21 18.71
N PRO A 706 12.03 -16.95 18.46
CA PRO A 706 11.99 -16.36 17.11
C PRO A 706 12.86 -17.11 16.08
N ASP A 707 13.95 -17.73 16.52
CA ASP A 707 14.85 -18.47 15.64
C ASP A 707 14.22 -19.74 15.03
N LYS A 708 13.14 -20.26 15.62
CA LYS A 708 12.35 -21.35 15.03
C LYS A 708 11.51 -20.90 13.84
N TYR A 709 11.21 -19.62 13.75
CA TYR A 709 10.27 -19.03 12.80
C TYR A 709 10.87 -17.87 12.00
N PRO A 710 12.04 -18.05 11.36
CA PRO A 710 12.79 -16.93 10.74
C PRO A 710 12.03 -16.26 9.60
N THR A 711 11.11 -16.97 8.94
CA THR A 711 10.34 -16.51 7.79
C THR A 711 8.84 -16.38 8.05
N LEU A 712 8.40 -16.49 9.32
CA LEU A 712 6.99 -16.40 9.66
C LEU A 712 6.41 -15.07 9.18
N THR A 713 5.59 -15.16 8.14
CA THR A 713 4.90 -14.03 7.53
C THR A 713 3.47 -13.98 8.07
N ILE A 714 3.02 -12.77 8.39
CA ILE A 714 1.67 -12.54 8.90
C ILE A 714 1.05 -11.34 8.21
N ARG A 715 -0.23 -11.46 7.89
CA ARG A 715 -1.04 -10.34 7.38
C ARG A 715 -1.46 -9.45 8.55
N VAL A 716 -1.24 -8.14 8.43
CA VAL A 716 -1.50 -7.20 9.54
C VAL A 716 -2.65 -6.25 9.26
N SER A 717 -2.58 -5.43 8.22
CA SER A 717 -3.66 -4.53 7.80
C SER A 717 -3.36 -3.99 6.39
N GLY A 718 -3.79 -4.72 5.36
CA GLY A 718 -3.54 -4.38 3.95
C GLY A 718 -2.17 -4.82 3.42
N TYR A 719 -1.29 -5.38 4.24
CA TYR A 719 0.01 -5.94 3.84
C TYR A 719 0.49 -7.00 4.82
N ALA A 720 1.57 -7.68 4.48
CA ALA A 720 2.23 -8.65 5.34
C ALA A 720 3.52 -8.09 5.93
N VAL A 721 3.93 -8.68 7.04
CA VAL A 721 5.22 -8.42 7.67
C VAL A 721 5.83 -9.74 8.14
N ASN A 722 7.15 -9.77 8.35
CA ASN A 722 7.76 -10.84 9.13
C ASN A 722 7.43 -10.60 10.61
N PHE A 723 6.81 -11.58 11.26
CA PHE A 723 6.34 -11.46 12.64
C PHE A 723 7.45 -11.07 13.62
N ASN A 724 8.66 -11.55 13.40
CA ASN A 724 9.81 -11.27 14.26
C ASN A 724 10.35 -9.83 14.11
N LYS A 725 9.96 -9.10 13.05
CA LYS A 725 10.29 -7.68 12.87
C LYS A 725 9.34 -6.72 13.58
N LEU A 726 8.20 -7.22 14.05
CA LEU A 726 7.26 -6.43 14.85
C LEU A 726 7.83 -6.11 16.23
N SER A 727 7.55 -4.93 16.76
CA SER A 727 7.82 -4.64 18.16
C SER A 727 7.02 -5.57 19.08
N ARG A 728 7.48 -5.77 20.31
CA ARG A 728 6.77 -6.63 21.28
C ARG A 728 5.30 -6.25 21.44
N GLU A 729 5.02 -4.95 21.51
CA GLU A 729 3.65 -4.44 21.62
C GLU A 729 2.79 -4.75 20.39
N GLN A 730 3.37 -4.66 19.19
CA GLN A 730 2.69 -5.04 17.96
C GLN A 730 2.44 -6.56 17.89
N GLN A 731 3.40 -7.37 18.32
CA GLN A 731 3.22 -8.81 18.42
C GLN A 731 2.09 -9.17 19.40
N GLU A 732 2.06 -8.55 20.55
CA GLU A 732 1.00 -8.75 21.56
C GLU A 732 -0.37 -8.29 21.03
N GLU A 733 -0.42 -7.19 20.28
CA GLU A 733 -1.64 -6.72 19.61
C GLU A 733 -2.16 -7.79 18.65
N VAL A 734 -1.30 -8.36 17.81
CA VAL A 734 -1.68 -9.41 16.85
C VAL A 734 -2.18 -10.67 17.57
N VAL A 735 -1.51 -11.10 18.62
CA VAL A 735 -1.91 -12.28 19.42
C VAL A 735 -3.27 -12.07 20.11
N ARG A 736 -3.64 -10.83 20.42
CA ARG A 736 -4.95 -10.49 21.01
C ARG A 736 -6.09 -10.42 20.01
N ARG A 737 -5.82 -10.41 18.70
CA ARG A 737 -6.86 -10.40 17.67
C ARG A 737 -7.77 -11.62 17.79
N THR A 738 -8.98 -11.49 17.27
CA THR A 738 -9.90 -12.63 17.24
C THR A 738 -9.39 -13.69 16.27
N PHE A 739 -9.27 -14.91 16.75
CA PHE A 739 -9.03 -16.11 15.94
C PHE A 739 -10.32 -16.91 15.92
N HIS A 740 -10.91 -17.04 14.74
CA HIS A 740 -12.15 -17.75 14.60
C HIS A 740 -11.91 -19.27 14.64
N GLU A 741 -12.50 -19.93 15.63
CA GLU A 741 -12.41 -21.37 15.83
C GLU A 741 -13.59 -22.13 15.17
N GLY A 742 -14.52 -21.42 14.56
CA GLY A 742 -15.68 -21.93 13.83
C GLY A 742 -16.28 -20.87 12.91
N MET A 743 -17.09 -21.33 11.97
CA MET A 743 -17.79 -20.46 11.00
C MET A 743 -19.00 -19.74 11.61
#